data_227ae47c49428543317139fc6eb4946e
#
_entry.id   227ae47c49428543317139fc6eb4946e
#
_cell.length_a   1.000
_cell.length_b   1.000
_cell.length_c   1.000
_cell.angle_alpha   90.00
_cell.angle_beta   90.00
_cell.angle_gamma   90.00
#
_symmetry.space_group_name_H-M   'P 1'
#
loop_
_entity.id
_entity.type
_entity.pdbx_description
1 polymer ?
#
loop_
_entity_poly.entity_id
_entity_poly.type
_entity_poly.pdbx_seq_one_letter_code
_entity_poly.pdbx_strand_id
1 'polypeptide(L)'
;MAVKVNSRKASLKDQDESSRKRTKLSNNKSKPAVKEPEPESESDDDDEVEINNSDSDDSDDNDDDNDSESEDELDQSEDELDQGDEETSKSIDDEDEDKEGGEDDENKQSSRENHIEQRKLLNERKLKRKSGNEVQQIKRIWEKLRVKNPPLPKDVRDKLCDEMWELAKDVIGDLVLKHDASRVVQTLIKYCSKERREIVTQALKGHFYVLATSSYGKYLLIKLLHYGSKESRELILSELHGKLRKLMRHREGAYVVEDLFVLYSTASQKQQMIKEFWGAEYAFFRNAGDNKTIKEICEESAEKRKLIAGNLFGTIKASVEKGSTGFQILHAAMKEYIQIFEKDEIREFIELLQDQIAELVHTSEGSDVACTLIALATAKERKAILKGLKPHAQALITNEHGQTVLTTIFMTVDDTVLVSKTFANEYSENINELIINKFSRRPFIYLLNGFDKHYFSPLILKDLLRYESLSTETSKKPQLQRRKEILGSFYKIFLDSFIENSKKILSENLGSQFIQEILLNNELELTEELKELRLNSLSVLIDSVKGDVSIENHLINKPFNTRLLRSIIQGGKWNNKEKKIEKLPEELGLGSQFSIKFTNEVFENDETLKQWIESPASFVVVALVDSFNENKKDSVSKDFLKKLSKSKKTIKKESENENKGAQLLLKLI
;
A
#
# COMPACT_ATOMS: atom_id res chain seq x y z
N MET A 1 -57.52 40.11 -13.87
CA MET A 1 -57.42 40.79 -12.56
C MET A 1 -56.00 40.58 -12.07
N ALA A 2 -55.06 41.40 -12.35
CA ALA A 2 -54.68 42.74 -11.97
C ALA A 2 -54.61 42.93 -10.45
N VAL A 3 -53.42 43.15 -9.94
CA VAL A 3 -52.92 44.33 -9.22
C VAL A 3 -51.62 43.95 -8.50
N LYS A 4 -50.41 44.33 -8.97
CA LYS A 4 -49.54 45.50 -8.66
C LYS A 4 -48.92 45.41 -7.23
N VAL A 5 -47.63 45.32 -7.12
CA VAL A 5 -46.49 46.30 -7.18
C VAL A 5 -46.29 47.12 -5.90
N ASN A 6 -45.06 47.06 -5.37
CA ASN A 6 -44.15 48.15 -4.91
C ASN A 6 -43.05 47.60 -4.05
N SER A 7 -41.77 47.57 -4.37
CA SER A 7 -40.72 48.56 -4.64
C SER A 7 -40.48 49.63 -3.57
N ARG A 8 -39.25 49.66 -3.01
CA ARG A 8 -38.38 50.80 -2.59
C ARG A 8 -37.11 50.22 -1.94
N LYS A 9 -35.99 50.31 -2.51
CA LYS A 9 -34.93 51.24 -2.82
C LYS A 9 -34.60 52.25 -1.69
N ALA A 10 -33.34 52.23 -1.26
CA ALA A 10 -32.38 53.35 -1.11
C ALA A 10 -31.29 52.89 -0.12
N SER A 11 -30.08 52.94 -0.36
CA SER A 11 -29.01 53.74 -0.98
C SER A 11 -27.96 54.16 0.06
N LEU A 12 -26.70 53.72 -0.18
CA LEU A 12 -25.44 54.43 -0.24
C LEU A 12 -24.94 55.25 0.99
N LYS A 13 -23.71 55.00 1.45
CA LYS A 13 -22.44 55.76 1.24
C LYS A 13 -21.45 55.28 2.29
N ASP A 14 -20.30 54.85 1.94
CA ASP A 14 -19.02 55.47 1.53
C ASP A 14 -18.10 55.93 2.67
N GLN A 15 -16.83 55.59 2.44
CA GLN A 15 -15.58 56.25 2.87
C GLN A 15 -15.02 55.80 4.21
N ASP A 16 -13.75 55.64 4.44
CA ASP A 16 -12.52 55.57 3.61
C ASP A 16 -11.34 55.32 4.59
N GLU A 17 -10.30 54.72 4.05
CA GLU A 17 -8.86 54.90 4.33
C GLU A 17 -8.23 54.81 5.74
N SER A 18 -7.27 54.03 5.78
CA SER A 18 -5.83 54.31 5.96
C SER A 18 -5.12 53.78 7.21
N SER A 19 -4.12 53.05 6.88
CA SER A 19 -2.70 53.13 7.19
C SER A 19 -2.14 52.68 8.54
N ARG A 20 -1.28 51.67 8.36
CA ARG A 20 0.12 51.52 8.87
C ARG A 20 0.46 51.98 10.31
N LYS A 21 0.99 51.05 11.11
CA LYS A 21 2.44 51.02 11.43
C LYS A 21 2.78 50.05 12.57
N ARG A 22 3.89 49.39 12.39
CA ARG A 22 4.75 48.63 13.31
C ARG A 22 5.00 49.41 14.63
N THR A 23 5.14 48.66 15.76
CA THR A 23 6.37 48.76 16.56
C THR A 23 6.49 47.67 17.63
N LYS A 24 7.73 47.36 17.95
CA LYS A 24 8.29 46.33 18.81
C LYS A 24 8.35 46.73 20.29
N LEU A 25 8.60 45.67 21.14
CA LEU A 25 9.25 45.68 22.47
C LEU A 25 8.38 46.15 23.65
N SER A 26 8.36 45.53 24.83
CA SER A 26 9.39 44.96 25.66
C SER A 26 8.81 44.29 26.92
N ASN A 27 9.61 43.44 27.54
CA ASN A 27 9.50 42.77 28.85
C ASN A 27 8.86 43.61 29.99
N ASN A 28 8.06 42.97 30.86
CA ASN A 28 8.45 42.92 32.26
C ASN A 28 7.67 41.87 33.09
N LYS A 29 8.37 41.38 34.10
CA LYS A 29 8.03 40.36 35.09
C LYS A 29 6.98 40.82 36.10
N SER A 30 6.09 39.88 36.54
CA SER A 30 5.74 39.74 37.97
C SER A 30 4.99 38.44 38.24
N LYS A 31 5.45 37.62 39.18
CA LYS A 31 4.81 36.49 39.89
C LYS A 31 4.20 37.02 41.19
N PRO A 32 3.47 36.23 41.99
CA PRO A 32 2.70 35.00 41.79
C PRO A 32 1.28 35.02 42.41
N ALA A 33 0.43 34.07 42.05
CA ALA A 33 -0.67 33.63 42.92
C ALA A 33 -0.87 32.11 42.75
N VAL A 34 -0.81 31.44 43.88
CA VAL A 34 -0.98 30.01 44.10
C VAL A 34 -2.43 29.60 43.81
N LYS A 35 -2.64 28.58 42.99
CA LYS A 35 -3.85 27.76 42.96
C LYS A 35 -3.46 26.26 42.91
N GLU A 36 -4.14 25.49 43.76
CA GLU A 36 -4.00 24.06 43.95
C GLU A 36 -4.12 23.24 42.66
N PRO A 37 -3.43 22.09 42.54
CA PRO A 37 -3.48 21.25 41.33
C PRO A 37 -4.75 20.39 41.35
N GLU A 38 -5.53 20.53 40.29
CA GLU A 38 -6.48 19.51 39.87
C GLU A 38 -5.72 18.27 39.35
N PRO A 39 -6.24 17.06 39.51
CA PRO A 39 -5.53 15.84 39.10
C PRO A 39 -5.45 15.77 37.57
N GLU A 40 -4.25 15.81 37.07
CA GLU A 40 -3.94 15.54 35.65
C GLU A 40 -4.46 14.15 35.26
N SER A 41 -5.38 14.12 34.32
CA SER A 41 -5.75 12.92 33.60
C SER A 41 -4.53 12.43 32.83
N GLU A 42 -4.11 11.19 33.08
CA GLU A 42 -3.17 10.48 32.21
C GLU A 42 -3.77 10.46 30.80
N SER A 43 -3.18 11.26 29.92
CA SER A 43 -3.39 11.10 28.48
C SER A 43 -2.65 9.85 28.07
N ASP A 44 -3.38 8.80 27.73
CA ASP A 44 -2.86 7.74 26.90
C ASP A 44 -2.33 8.41 25.63
N ASP A 45 -1.02 8.34 25.41
CA ASP A 45 -0.41 8.64 24.12
C ASP A 45 -0.96 7.61 23.13
N ASP A 46 -2.10 7.94 22.54
CA ASP A 46 -2.53 7.36 21.30
C ASP A 46 -1.50 7.82 20.26
N ASP A 47 -0.62 6.90 19.84
CA ASP A 47 0.11 7.00 18.60
C ASP A 47 -0.93 7.07 17.46
N GLU A 48 -1.55 8.23 17.29
CA GLU A 48 -2.18 8.61 16.04
C GLU A 48 -1.06 8.68 14.99
N VAL A 49 -0.99 7.67 14.18
CA VAL A 49 -0.26 7.74 12.92
C VAL A 49 -0.97 8.79 12.09
N GLU A 50 -0.49 10.03 12.17
CA GLU A 50 -0.82 11.07 11.21
C GLU A 50 -0.54 10.53 9.81
N ILE A 51 -1.60 10.24 9.09
CA ILE A 51 -1.54 10.16 7.65
C ILE A 51 -1.41 11.61 7.19
N ASN A 52 -0.20 12.06 7.00
CA ASN A 52 0.09 13.30 6.30
C ASN A 52 -0.39 13.16 4.86
N ASN A 53 -1.64 13.54 4.63
CA ASN A 53 -2.05 14.09 3.36
C ASN A 53 -1.61 15.55 3.37
N SER A 54 -0.35 15.79 3.09
CA SER A 54 0.11 17.13 2.75
C SER A 54 -0.07 17.33 1.25
N ASP A 55 -1.23 17.88 0.86
CA ASP A 55 -1.28 18.73 -0.30
C ASP A 55 -0.43 19.98 0.04
N SER A 56 0.79 19.98 -0.40
CA SER A 56 1.61 21.20 -0.49
C SER A 56 2.01 21.38 -1.94
N ASP A 57 1.21 22.14 -2.67
CA ASP A 57 1.69 22.95 -3.77
C ASP A 57 2.67 23.99 -3.17
N ASP A 58 3.79 24.13 -3.83
CA ASP A 58 4.93 25.02 -3.65
C ASP A 58 6.14 24.41 -2.94
N SER A 59 7.10 23.97 -3.74
CA SER A 59 8.50 24.20 -3.42
C SER A 59 9.39 24.09 -4.64
N ASP A 60 10.12 25.14 -4.81
CA ASP A 60 11.30 25.46 -5.55
C ASP A 60 12.20 24.30 -5.96
N ASP A 61 12.68 24.42 -7.22
CA ASP A 61 13.76 23.72 -7.83
C ASP A 61 14.98 23.58 -6.89
N ASN A 62 15.23 22.38 -6.42
CA ASN A 62 16.55 21.91 -6.07
C ASN A 62 16.80 20.61 -6.84
N ASP A 63 17.57 20.75 -7.93
CA ASP A 63 18.17 19.64 -8.65
C ASP A 63 19.22 18.97 -7.74
N ASP A 64 18.81 17.92 -7.01
CA ASP A 64 19.74 16.93 -6.46
C ASP A 64 19.53 15.61 -7.21
N ASP A 65 20.54 15.30 -8.04
CA ASP A 65 20.69 14.08 -8.82
C ASP A 65 20.73 12.84 -7.89
N ASN A 66 19.58 12.29 -7.56
CA ASN A 66 19.47 10.97 -6.93
C ASN A 66 18.41 10.09 -7.61
N ASP A 67 18.60 9.86 -8.91
CA ASP A 67 17.65 9.17 -9.80
C ASP A 67 18.26 7.83 -10.30
N SER A 68 18.80 7.00 -9.38
CA SER A 68 19.51 5.78 -9.80
C SER A 68 18.63 4.52 -9.88
N GLU A 69 17.47 4.46 -9.21
CA GLU A 69 16.67 3.23 -9.17
C GLU A 69 15.59 3.14 -10.26
N SER A 70 15.00 4.25 -10.71
CA SER A 70 14.01 4.23 -11.79
C SER A 70 14.62 4.19 -13.21
N GLU A 71 15.90 4.52 -13.35
CA GLU A 71 16.62 4.44 -14.64
C GLU A 71 16.91 3.00 -15.05
N ASP A 72 17.15 2.09 -14.10
CA ASP A 72 17.51 0.71 -14.38
C ASP A 72 16.33 -0.12 -14.91
N GLU A 73 15.08 0.16 -14.47
CA GLU A 73 13.91 -0.56 -14.99
C GLU A 73 13.56 -0.19 -16.44
N LEU A 74 13.69 1.08 -16.82
CA LEU A 74 13.46 1.52 -18.20
C LEU A 74 14.54 1.00 -19.16
N ASP A 75 15.79 0.91 -18.71
CA ASP A 75 16.90 0.39 -19.50
C ASP A 75 16.91 -1.16 -19.57
N GLN A 76 16.41 -1.88 -18.53
CA GLN A 76 16.29 -3.35 -18.56
C GLN A 76 15.24 -3.82 -19.56
N SER A 77 14.12 -3.12 -19.70
CA SER A 77 13.10 -3.46 -20.71
C SER A 77 13.58 -3.25 -22.15
N GLU A 78 14.64 -2.44 -22.36
CA GLU A 78 15.26 -2.24 -23.68
C GLU A 78 16.29 -3.32 -24.02
N ASP A 79 17.03 -3.83 -23.01
CA ASP A 79 18.05 -4.87 -23.21
C ASP A 79 17.41 -6.24 -23.49
N GLU A 80 16.22 -6.56 -22.95
CA GLU A 80 15.46 -7.77 -23.31
C GLU A 80 14.97 -7.79 -24.76
N LEU A 81 14.63 -6.63 -25.34
CA LEU A 81 14.23 -6.52 -26.73
C LEU A 81 15.41 -6.59 -27.71
N ASP A 82 16.63 -6.26 -27.26
CA ASP A 82 17.85 -6.31 -28.06
C ASP A 82 18.40 -7.74 -28.17
N GLN A 83 18.20 -8.58 -27.12
CA GLN A 83 18.61 -9.97 -27.12
C GLN A 83 17.78 -10.82 -28.09
N GLY A 84 16.49 -10.50 -28.30
CA GLY A 84 15.63 -11.20 -29.27
C GLY A 84 16.07 -11.03 -30.74
N ASP A 85 16.68 -9.89 -31.13
CA ASP A 85 17.16 -9.64 -32.48
C ASP A 85 18.63 -10.11 -32.71
N GLU A 86 19.41 -10.24 -31.62
CA GLU A 86 20.79 -10.78 -31.70
C GLU A 86 20.79 -12.33 -31.60
N GLU A 87 19.88 -12.95 -30.85
CA GLU A 87 19.79 -14.43 -30.80
C GLU A 87 19.37 -15.04 -32.13
N THR A 88 18.51 -14.36 -32.91
CA THR A 88 18.21 -14.79 -34.30
C THR A 88 19.38 -14.62 -35.28
N SER A 89 20.38 -13.80 -34.93
CA SER A 89 21.60 -13.65 -35.73
C SER A 89 22.78 -14.52 -35.25
N LYS A 90 22.78 -14.92 -33.96
CA LYS A 90 23.82 -15.77 -33.35
C LYS A 90 23.49 -17.27 -33.42
N SER A 91 22.25 -17.66 -33.50
CA SER A 91 21.84 -19.06 -33.60
C SER A 91 22.11 -19.71 -34.98
N ILE A 92 22.72 -18.97 -35.90
CA ILE A 92 23.13 -19.50 -37.21
C ILE A 92 24.65 -19.74 -37.31
N ASP A 93 25.46 -19.26 -36.33
CA ASP A 93 26.92 -19.31 -36.43
C ASP A 93 27.61 -20.32 -35.48
N ASP A 94 26.93 -20.98 -34.50
CA ASP A 94 27.62 -21.80 -33.49
C ASP A 94 27.21 -23.28 -33.38
N GLU A 95 26.47 -23.84 -34.33
CA GLU A 95 26.26 -25.31 -34.37
C GLU A 95 26.77 -25.90 -35.70
N ASP A 96 28.07 -25.95 -35.89
CA ASP A 96 28.69 -26.93 -36.80
C ASP A 96 30.23 -26.94 -36.65
N GLU A 97 30.72 -27.47 -35.56
CA GLU A 97 32.03 -28.16 -35.53
C GLU A 97 31.81 -29.58 -35.05
N ASP A 98 32.23 -30.49 -35.93
CA ASP A 98 32.35 -31.95 -35.89
C ASP A 98 31.28 -32.75 -36.63
N LYS A 99 31.49 -32.87 -37.96
CA LYS A 99 31.38 -34.15 -38.64
C LYS A 99 32.11 -34.07 -40.03
N GLU A 100 33.14 -34.90 -40.15
CA GLU A 100 33.83 -35.18 -41.41
C GLU A 100 32.87 -35.76 -42.46
N GLY A 101 32.96 -35.22 -43.69
CA GLY A 101 32.29 -35.77 -44.86
C GLY A 101 32.28 -34.76 -46.00
N GLY A 102 33.27 -34.79 -46.90
CA GLY A 102 33.39 -33.92 -48.04
C GLY A 102 32.21 -34.06 -49.01
N GLU A 103 31.80 -32.94 -49.58
CA GLU A 103 30.91 -32.59 -50.68
C GLU A 103 29.90 -31.46 -50.34
N ASP A 104 29.80 -31.00 -49.06
CA ASP A 104 28.87 -29.93 -48.65
C ASP A 104 29.48 -28.52 -48.51
N ASP A 105 30.78 -28.36 -48.66
CA ASP A 105 31.47 -27.07 -48.43
C ASP A 105 31.20 -26.01 -49.51
N GLU A 106 31.02 -26.41 -50.78
CA GLU A 106 30.69 -25.45 -51.85
C GLU A 106 29.27 -24.88 -51.71
N ASN A 107 28.35 -25.65 -51.18
CA ASN A 107 26.96 -25.18 -50.93
C ASN A 107 26.85 -24.27 -49.73
N LYS A 108 27.64 -24.51 -48.67
CA LYS A 108 27.74 -23.64 -47.48
C LYS A 108 28.47 -22.31 -47.80
N GLN A 109 29.49 -22.33 -48.63
CA GLN A 109 30.16 -21.09 -49.09
C GLN A 109 29.24 -20.28 -49.99
N SER A 110 28.53 -20.86 -50.92
CA SER A 110 27.55 -20.19 -51.79
C SER A 110 26.39 -19.57 -50.95
N SER A 111 25.93 -20.24 -49.92
CA SER A 111 24.91 -19.70 -49.01
C SER A 111 25.42 -18.51 -48.19
N ARG A 112 26.64 -18.58 -47.64
CA ARG A 112 27.31 -17.46 -46.94
C ARG A 112 27.55 -16.26 -47.86
N GLU A 113 27.99 -16.47 -49.07
CA GLU A 113 28.19 -15.39 -50.06
C GLU A 113 26.87 -14.75 -50.45
N ASN A 114 25.81 -15.51 -50.67
CA ASN A 114 24.46 -15.00 -50.93
C ASN A 114 23.91 -14.19 -49.75
N HIS A 115 24.13 -14.61 -48.51
CA HIS A 115 23.74 -13.83 -47.33
C HIS A 115 24.55 -12.53 -47.22
N ILE A 116 25.85 -12.55 -47.51
CA ILE A 116 26.69 -11.33 -47.51
C ILE A 116 26.22 -10.37 -48.60
N GLU A 117 25.87 -10.87 -49.77
CA GLU A 117 25.41 -10.06 -50.90
C GLU A 117 23.99 -9.47 -50.61
N GLN A 118 23.12 -10.23 -50.02
CA GLN A 118 21.81 -9.76 -49.53
C GLN A 118 21.96 -8.68 -48.45
N ARG A 119 22.88 -8.85 -47.48
CA ARG A 119 23.20 -7.81 -46.48
C ARG A 119 23.76 -6.54 -47.13
N LYS A 120 24.62 -6.64 -48.13
CA LYS A 120 25.13 -5.49 -48.88
C LYS A 120 24.01 -4.76 -49.63
N LEU A 121 23.14 -5.48 -50.33
CA LEU A 121 22.00 -4.94 -51.07
C LEU A 121 21.00 -4.26 -50.10
N LEU A 122 20.75 -4.84 -48.94
CA LEU A 122 19.93 -4.25 -47.91
C LEU A 122 20.53 -2.96 -47.36
N ASN A 123 21.84 -2.94 -47.12
CA ASN A 123 22.55 -1.74 -46.69
C ASN A 123 22.52 -0.63 -47.73
N GLU A 124 22.73 -0.97 -49.01
CA GLU A 124 22.60 0.01 -50.09
C GLU A 124 21.17 0.57 -50.21
N ARG A 125 20.14 -0.26 -50.02
CA ARG A 125 18.74 0.18 -49.99
C ARG A 125 18.45 1.08 -48.77
N LYS A 126 19.07 0.77 -47.61
CA LYS A 126 18.95 1.62 -46.39
C LYS A 126 19.62 2.98 -46.62
N LEU A 127 20.79 3.05 -47.28
CA LEU A 127 21.51 4.28 -47.60
C LEU A 127 20.76 5.16 -48.63
N LYS A 128 20.05 4.55 -49.57
CA LYS A 128 19.25 5.26 -50.60
C LYS A 128 17.94 5.84 -50.05
N ARG A 129 17.54 5.53 -48.81
CA ARG A 129 16.39 6.14 -48.18
C ARG A 129 16.68 7.57 -47.79
N LYS A 130 15.63 8.42 -47.72
CA LYS A 130 15.72 9.79 -47.18
C LYS A 130 16.43 9.75 -45.80
N SER A 131 17.49 10.54 -45.65
CA SER A 131 18.35 10.60 -44.46
C SER A 131 19.07 9.29 -44.12
N GLY A 132 19.38 8.44 -45.10
CA GLY A 132 20.05 7.16 -44.85
C GLY A 132 21.49 7.31 -44.37
N ASN A 133 22.24 8.30 -44.88
CA ASN A 133 23.63 8.58 -44.47
C ASN A 133 23.68 9.16 -43.05
N GLU A 134 22.79 10.10 -42.73
CA GLU A 134 22.68 10.70 -41.41
C GLU A 134 22.34 9.64 -40.36
N VAL A 135 21.38 8.77 -40.65
CA VAL A 135 20.99 7.63 -39.77
C VAL A 135 22.18 6.71 -39.50
N GLN A 136 23.01 6.42 -40.50
CA GLN A 136 24.18 5.56 -40.30
C GLN A 136 25.27 6.22 -39.45
N GLN A 137 25.49 7.52 -39.57
CA GLN A 137 26.43 8.27 -38.74
C GLN A 137 25.93 8.37 -37.30
N ILE A 138 24.66 8.67 -37.11
CA ILE A 138 24.01 8.75 -35.82
C ILE A 138 24.08 7.40 -35.07
N LYS A 139 23.87 6.29 -35.78
CA LYS A 139 24.00 4.94 -35.19
C LYS A 139 25.40 4.66 -34.66
N ARG A 140 26.45 5.07 -35.38
CA ARG A 140 27.84 4.91 -34.90
C ARG A 140 28.13 5.70 -33.62
N ILE A 141 27.53 6.88 -33.48
CA ILE A 141 27.65 7.69 -32.26
C ILE A 141 26.84 7.04 -31.13
N TRP A 142 25.64 6.57 -31.44
CA TRP A 142 24.77 5.89 -30.48
C TRP A 142 25.41 4.63 -29.91
N GLU A 143 26.04 3.78 -30.74
CA GLU A 143 26.74 2.59 -30.26
C GLU A 143 27.83 2.92 -29.22
N LYS A 144 28.47 4.08 -29.33
CA LYS A 144 29.42 4.54 -28.30
C LYS A 144 28.71 5.04 -27.05
N LEU A 145 27.58 5.74 -27.19
CA LEU A 145 26.82 6.31 -26.06
C LEU A 145 26.13 5.25 -25.21
N ARG A 146 25.73 4.11 -25.79
CA ARG A 146 25.02 3.05 -25.06
C ARG A 146 25.91 2.19 -24.15
N VAL A 147 27.24 2.32 -24.26
CA VAL A 147 28.17 1.51 -23.46
C VAL A 147 28.06 1.89 -21.99
N LYS A 148 27.61 0.92 -21.17
CA LYS A 148 27.45 1.07 -19.71
C LYS A 148 28.73 0.70 -18.95
N ASN A 149 29.53 -0.26 -19.43
CA ASN A 149 30.72 -0.75 -18.76
C ASN A 149 31.94 -0.75 -19.71
N PRO A 150 32.98 0.08 -19.46
CA PRO A 150 33.02 1.13 -18.45
C PRO A 150 32.16 2.35 -18.84
N PRO A 151 31.57 3.07 -17.86
CA PRO A 151 30.76 4.24 -18.16
C PRO A 151 31.59 5.34 -18.77
N LEU A 152 31.02 6.00 -19.79
CA LEU A 152 31.70 7.10 -20.49
C LEU A 152 31.86 8.30 -19.55
N PRO A 153 33.02 8.97 -19.53
CA PRO A 153 33.21 10.25 -18.87
C PRO A 153 32.18 11.28 -19.35
N LYS A 154 31.65 12.09 -18.43
CA LYS A 154 30.59 13.08 -18.70
C LYS A 154 30.96 13.98 -19.90
N ASP A 155 32.18 14.49 -19.93
CA ASP A 155 32.66 15.40 -21.00
C ASP A 155 32.66 14.73 -22.38
N VAL A 156 32.95 13.43 -22.44
CA VAL A 156 32.95 12.66 -23.69
C VAL A 156 31.54 12.38 -24.15
N ARG A 157 30.66 12.02 -23.18
CA ARG A 157 29.24 11.77 -23.41
C ARG A 157 28.55 13.03 -23.95
N ASP A 158 28.81 14.18 -23.34
CA ASP A 158 28.20 15.47 -23.73
C ASP A 158 28.64 15.86 -25.15
N LYS A 159 29.91 15.69 -25.50
CA LYS A 159 30.40 15.94 -26.85
C LYS A 159 29.77 15.01 -27.91
N LEU A 160 29.63 13.72 -27.60
CA LEU A 160 28.97 12.77 -28.49
C LEU A 160 27.47 13.09 -28.64
N CYS A 161 26.82 13.56 -27.55
CA CYS A 161 25.45 14.01 -27.58
C CYS A 161 25.29 15.28 -28.45
N ASP A 162 26.22 16.23 -28.39
CA ASP A 162 26.24 17.42 -29.24
C ASP A 162 26.41 17.07 -30.70
N GLU A 163 27.34 16.17 -31.02
CA GLU A 163 27.56 15.68 -32.39
C GLU A 163 26.29 14.96 -32.92
N MET A 164 25.66 14.11 -32.08
CA MET A 164 24.44 13.42 -32.47
C MET A 164 23.28 14.39 -32.66
N TRP A 165 23.18 15.45 -31.83
CA TRP A 165 22.16 16.49 -31.95
C TRP A 165 22.27 17.25 -33.30
N GLU A 166 23.45 17.67 -33.68
CA GLU A 166 23.68 18.39 -34.95
C GLU A 166 23.25 17.58 -36.19
N LEU A 167 23.40 16.25 -36.12
CA LEU A 167 22.97 15.36 -37.20
C LEU A 167 21.47 15.03 -37.15
N ALA A 168 20.87 15.04 -35.96
CA ALA A 168 19.49 14.58 -35.76
C ALA A 168 18.45 15.71 -35.83
N LYS A 169 18.77 16.93 -35.40
CA LYS A 169 17.84 18.04 -35.17
C LYS A 169 16.84 18.30 -36.32
N ASP A 170 17.32 18.20 -37.58
CA ASP A 170 16.49 18.50 -38.77
C ASP A 170 15.69 17.29 -39.28
N VAL A 171 15.95 16.09 -38.75
CA VAL A 171 15.40 14.84 -39.26
C VAL A 171 14.70 14.02 -38.17
N ILE A 172 14.50 14.58 -36.96
CA ILE A 172 13.92 13.92 -35.79
C ILE A 172 12.58 13.27 -36.14
N GLY A 173 11.66 13.97 -36.78
CA GLY A 173 10.35 13.46 -37.17
C GLY A 173 10.42 12.21 -38.08
N ASP A 174 11.40 12.16 -38.98
CA ASP A 174 11.63 11.00 -39.86
C ASP A 174 12.32 9.84 -39.11
N LEU A 175 13.18 10.14 -38.12
CA LEU A 175 13.90 9.15 -37.33
C LEU A 175 12.99 8.38 -36.40
N VAL A 176 12.08 9.07 -35.71
CA VAL A 176 11.22 8.54 -34.63
C VAL A 176 10.27 7.45 -35.14
N LEU A 177 9.80 7.56 -36.37
CA LEU A 177 8.90 6.58 -36.97
C LEU A 177 9.62 5.34 -37.54
N LYS A 178 10.96 5.32 -37.52
CA LYS A 178 11.74 4.17 -37.98
C LYS A 178 12.20 3.33 -36.79
N HIS A 179 11.98 2.04 -36.85
CA HIS A 179 12.36 1.07 -35.83
C HIS A 179 13.80 1.25 -35.32
N ASP A 180 14.75 1.22 -36.24
CA ASP A 180 16.19 1.30 -35.94
C ASP A 180 16.64 2.66 -35.38
N ALA A 181 15.90 3.72 -35.64
CA ALA A 181 16.32 5.10 -35.31
C ALA A 181 15.56 5.63 -34.07
N SER A 182 14.47 5.01 -33.68
CA SER A 182 13.72 5.39 -32.48
C SER A 182 14.58 5.28 -31.22
N ARG A 183 15.34 4.19 -31.06
CA ARG A 183 16.28 3.98 -29.93
C ARG A 183 17.36 5.06 -29.84
N VAL A 184 17.84 5.54 -31.01
CA VAL A 184 18.82 6.63 -31.07
C VAL A 184 18.24 7.91 -30.47
N VAL A 185 17.00 8.26 -30.87
CA VAL A 185 16.32 9.45 -30.36
C VAL A 185 16.01 9.30 -28.86
N GLN A 186 15.67 8.09 -28.39
CA GLN A 186 15.49 7.81 -26.97
C GLN A 186 16.77 8.09 -26.16
N THR A 187 17.94 7.66 -26.66
CA THR A 187 19.22 7.92 -26.01
C THR A 187 19.56 9.42 -26.03
N LEU A 188 19.24 10.10 -27.14
CA LEU A 188 19.42 11.54 -27.26
C LEU A 188 18.61 12.28 -26.19
N ILE A 189 17.33 11.91 -25.97
CA ILE A 189 16.46 12.53 -24.95
C ILE A 189 17.02 12.32 -23.56
N LYS A 190 17.56 11.15 -23.25
CA LYS A 190 18.16 10.86 -21.95
C LYS A 190 19.32 11.80 -21.62
N TYR A 191 20.21 12.07 -22.55
CA TYR A 191 21.44 12.79 -22.30
C TYR A 191 21.48 14.25 -22.78
N CYS A 192 20.52 14.72 -23.57
CA CYS A 192 20.51 16.11 -24.07
C CYS A 192 20.01 17.12 -23.03
N SER A 193 20.27 18.42 -23.24
CA SER A 193 19.78 19.50 -22.36
C SER A 193 18.28 19.66 -22.37
N LYS A 194 17.73 20.31 -21.31
CA LYS A 194 16.27 20.58 -21.19
C LYS A 194 15.73 21.30 -22.43
N GLU A 195 16.44 22.31 -22.96
CA GLU A 195 16.00 23.05 -24.14
C GLU A 195 15.91 22.17 -25.40
N ARG A 196 16.88 21.26 -25.59
CA ARG A 196 16.86 20.32 -26.74
C ARG A 196 15.70 19.33 -26.62
N ARG A 197 15.36 18.86 -25.40
CA ARG A 197 14.18 18.00 -25.16
C ARG A 197 12.90 18.71 -25.53
N GLU A 198 12.75 19.99 -25.21
CA GLU A 198 11.60 20.80 -25.61
C GLU A 198 11.50 20.94 -27.13
N ILE A 199 12.63 21.20 -27.83
CA ILE A 199 12.65 21.24 -29.28
C ILE A 199 12.19 19.91 -29.87
N VAL A 200 12.69 18.77 -29.36
CA VAL A 200 12.24 17.43 -29.78
C VAL A 200 10.75 17.26 -29.57
N THR A 201 10.25 17.63 -28.41
CA THR A 201 8.82 17.51 -28.07
C THR A 201 7.96 18.36 -29.03
N GLN A 202 8.36 19.57 -29.28
CA GLN A 202 7.68 20.46 -30.28
C GLN A 202 7.72 19.91 -31.70
N ALA A 203 8.84 19.34 -32.11
CA ALA A 203 8.99 18.72 -33.43
C ALA A 203 8.07 17.50 -33.62
N LEU A 204 7.73 16.82 -32.52
CA LEU A 204 6.85 15.64 -32.50
C LEU A 204 5.37 15.97 -32.29
N LYS A 205 5.03 17.22 -32.11
CA LYS A 205 3.63 17.66 -32.01
C LYS A 205 2.81 17.19 -33.21
N GLY A 206 1.63 16.64 -32.94
CA GLY A 206 0.78 16.04 -33.97
C GLY A 206 1.03 14.54 -34.21
N HIS A 207 2.10 13.96 -33.60
CA HIS A 207 2.48 12.56 -33.79
C HIS A 207 2.37 11.72 -32.51
N PHE A 208 2.05 12.29 -31.35
CA PHE A 208 2.03 11.55 -30.07
C PHE A 208 1.06 10.38 -30.06
N TYR A 209 -0.08 10.49 -30.72
CA TYR A 209 -1.01 9.37 -30.85
C TYR A 209 -0.42 8.20 -31.65
N VAL A 210 0.28 8.50 -32.76
CA VAL A 210 0.94 7.47 -33.58
C VAL A 210 2.09 6.82 -32.80
N LEU A 211 2.85 7.61 -32.04
CA LEU A 211 3.89 7.09 -31.17
C LEU A 211 3.33 6.19 -30.05
N ALA A 212 2.25 6.60 -29.39
CA ALA A 212 1.60 5.84 -28.35
C ALA A 212 1.10 4.46 -28.83
N THR A 213 0.70 4.35 -30.08
CA THR A 213 0.19 3.10 -30.68
C THR A 213 1.29 2.27 -31.36
N SER A 214 2.51 2.77 -31.42
CA SER A 214 3.66 2.05 -32.01
C SER A 214 4.37 1.22 -30.94
N SER A 215 4.73 -0.04 -31.27
CA SER A 215 5.50 -0.93 -30.38
C SER A 215 6.87 -0.37 -29.97
N TYR A 216 7.44 0.50 -30.78
CA TYR A 216 8.74 1.15 -30.50
C TYR A 216 8.59 2.63 -30.13
N GLY A 217 7.58 3.31 -30.69
CA GLY A 217 7.31 4.72 -30.43
C GLY A 217 6.87 4.98 -28.99
N LYS A 218 6.20 4.01 -28.35
CA LYS A 218 5.77 4.13 -26.96
C LYS A 218 6.93 4.42 -25.99
N TYR A 219 8.07 3.75 -26.15
CA TYR A 219 9.25 3.96 -25.30
C TYR A 219 9.83 5.37 -25.45
N LEU A 220 9.83 5.90 -26.67
CA LEU A 220 10.21 7.29 -26.88
C LEU A 220 9.26 8.26 -26.17
N LEU A 221 7.96 8.00 -26.24
CA LEU A 221 6.97 8.85 -25.60
C LEU A 221 7.08 8.78 -24.08
N ILE A 222 7.34 7.60 -23.52
CA ILE A 222 7.60 7.42 -22.08
C ILE A 222 8.86 8.20 -21.67
N LYS A 223 9.95 8.14 -22.44
CA LYS A 223 11.15 8.93 -22.14
C LYS A 223 10.93 10.44 -22.27
N LEU A 224 10.09 10.90 -23.19
CA LEU A 224 9.68 12.31 -23.26
C LEU A 224 8.86 12.73 -22.04
N LEU A 225 8.01 11.85 -21.52
CA LEU A 225 7.27 12.10 -20.30
C LEU A 225 8.19 12.11 -19.06
N HIS A 226 9.18 11.23 -19.03
CA HIS A 226 10.12 11.11 -17.90
C HIS A 226 11.09 12.31 -17.85
N TYR A 227 11.78 12.61 -18.95
CA TYR A 227 12.82 13.65 -18.98
C TYR A 227 12.31 15.03 -19.43
N GLY A 228 11.06 15.14 -19.86
CA GLY A 228 10.46 16.38 -20.35
C GLY A 228 10.04 17.32 -19.22
N SER A 229 9.95 18.61 -19.56
CA SER A 229 9.43 19.65 -18.68
C SER A 229 7.92 19.46 -18.42
N LYS A 230 7.38 20.20 -17.45
CA LYS A 230 5.94 20.22 -17.16
C LYS A 230 5.13 20.62 -18.39
N GLU A 231 5.62 21.62 -19.13
CA GLU A 231 5.03 22.13 -20.37
C GLU A 231 5.02 21.05 -21.46
N SER A 232 6.10 20.28 -21.60
CA SER A 232 6.19 19.15 -22.53
C SER A 232 5.17 18.06 -22.19
N ARG A 233 5.00 17.73 -20.90
CA ARG A 233 4.01 16.77 -20.43
C ARG A 233 2.58 17.24 -20.69
N GLU A 234 2.29 18.52 -20.43
CA GLU A 234 1.00 19.13 -20.73
C GLU A 234 0.69 19.12 -22.23
N LEU A 235 1.67 19.39 -23.07
CA LEU A 235 1.53 19.31 -24.54
C LEU A 235 1.13 17.90 -24.99
N ILE A 236 1.86 16.89 -24.50
CA ILE A 236 1.58 15.48 -24.80
C ILE A 236 0.16 15.10 -24.34
N LEU A 237 -0.18 15.39 -23.06
CA LEU A 237 -1.49 15.10 -22.51
C LEU A 237 -2.60 15.81 -23.30
N SER A 238 -2.41 17.07 -23.67
CA SER A 238 -3.41 17.84 -24.42
C SER A 238 -3.69 17.28 -25.81
N GLU A 239 -2.69 16.70 -26.48
CA GLU A 239 -2.86 16.07 -27.81
C GLU A 239 -3.51 14.69 -27.70
N LEU A 240 -3.24 13.95 -26.62
CA LEU A 240 -3.84 12.65 -26.37
C LEU A 240 -5.27 12.77 -25.80
N HIS A 241 -5.64 13.94 -25.26
CA HIS A 241 -6.98 14.23 -24.76
C HIS A 241 -8.06 13.96 -25.83
N GLY A 242 -9.16 13.34 -25.45
CA GLY A 242 -10.23 12.88 -26.33
C GLY A 242 -9.92 11.57 -27.08
N LYS A 243 -8.70 11.01 -26.91
CA LYS A 243 -8.29 9.76 -27.55
C LYS A 243 -8.00 8.64 -26.54
N LEU A 244 -8.07 8.89 -25.22
CA LEU A 244 -7.69 7.94 -24.18
C LEU A 244 -8.49 6.63 -24.24
N ARG A 245 -9.80 6.69 -24.51
CA ARG A 245 -10.62 5.48 -24.72
C ARG A 245 -10.13 4.60 -25.86
N LYS A 246 -9.60 5.19 -26.95
CA LYS A 246 -9.04 4.44 -28.07
C LYS A 246 -7.69 3.84 -27.69
N LEU A 247 -6.86 4.59 -26.95
CA LEU A 247 -5.57 4.13 -26.47
C LEU A 247 -5.71 2.98 -25.48
N MET A 248 -6.63 3.03 -24.54
CA MET A 248 -6.91 1.93 -23.60
C MET A 248 -7.33 0.62 -24.27
N ARG A 249 -7.92 0.69 -25.46
CA ARG A 249 -8.25 -0.49 -26.28
C ARG A 249 -7.09 -0.96 -27.15
N HIS A 250 -5.97 -0.24 -27.18
CA HIS A 250 -4.79 -0.57 -27.98
C HIS A 250 -3.72 -1.13 -27.03
N ARG A 251 -3.16 -2.30 -27.36
CA ARG A 251 -2.18 -2.98 -26.49
C ARG A 251 -1.06 -2.06 -26.04
N GLU A 252 -0.37 -1.37 -26.99
CA GLU A 252 0.75 -0.50 -26.65
C GLU A 252 0.29 0.84 -26.06
N GLY A 253 -0.82 1.37 -26.56
CA GLY A 253 -1.37 2.66 -26.11
C GLY A 253 -1.84 2.64 -24.66
N ALA A 254 -2.30 1.50 -24.17
CA ALA A 254 -2.75 1.35 -22.79
C ALA A 254 -1.62 1.57 -21.77
N TYR A 255 -0.40 1.08 -22.05
CA TYR A 255 0.77 1.33 -21.21
C TYR A 255 1.14 2.82 -21.14
N VAL A 256 1.09 3.54 -22.28
CA VAL A 256 1.36 4.98 -22.29
C VAL A 256 0.34 5.75 -21.45
N VAL A 257 -0.94 5.37 -21.53
CA VAL A 257 -2.00 6.00 -20.73
C VAL A 257 -1.82 5.70 -19.24
N GLU A 258 -1.43 4.47 -18.88
CA GLU A 258 -1.14 4.09 -17.50
C GLU A 258 0.04 4.89 -16.93
N ASP A 259 1.18 4.95 -17.62
CA ASP A 259 2.34 5.72 -17.17
C ASP A 259 2.00 7.21 -17.03
N LEU A 260 1.26 7.75 -18.00
CA LEU A 260 0.80 9.13 -17.95
C LEU A 260 -0.11 9.39 -16.74
N PHE A 261 -1.02 8.45 -16.44
CA PHE A 261 -1.93 8.55 -15.32
C PHE A 261 -1.18 8.43 -13.98
N VAL A 262 -0.34 7.42 -13.82
CA VAL A 262 0.29 7.09 -12.53
C VAL A 262 1.39 8.09 -12.19
N LEU A 263 2.32 8.33 -13.12
CA LEU A 263 3.60 8.99 -12.85
C LEU A 263 3.61 10.48 -13.20
N TYR A 264 2.84 10.92 -14.21
CA TYR A 264 3.03 12.26 -14.78
C TYR A 264 1.81 13.17 -14.72
N SER A 265 0.68 12.71 -14.20
CA SER A 265 -0.55 13.50 -14.11
C SER A 265 -0.86 13.98 -12.70
N THR A 266 -1.23 15.24 -12.59
CA THR A 266 -1.76 15.83 -11.35
C THR A 266 -3.15 15.24 -11.01
N ALA A 267 -3.62 15.38 -9.77
CA ALA A 267 -4.94 14.90 -9.35
C ALA A 267 -6.08 15.41 -10.24
N SER A 268 -6.05 16.68 -10.64
CA SER A 268 -7.04 17.25 -11.57
C SER A 268 -6.96 16.63 -12.97
N GLN A 269 -5.76 16.40 -13.48
CA GLN A 269 -5.55 15.74 -14.77
C GLN A 269 -6.02 14.28 -14.73
N LYS A 270 -5.73 13.55 -13.63
CA LYS A 270 -6.25 12.18 -13.42
C LYS A 270 -7.76 12.12 -13.48
N GLN A 271 -8.45 13.04 -12.79
CA GLN A 271 -9.91 13.13 -12.88
C GLN A 271 -10.41 13.41 -14.29
N GLN A 272 -9.75 14.33 -15.01
CA GLN A 272 -10.10 14.62 -16.39
C GLN A 272 -9.92 13.42 -17.34
N MET A 273 -8.84 12.64 -17.14
CA MET A 273 -8.59 11.42 -17.90
C MET A 273 -9.69 10.37 -17.68
N ILE A 274 -10.17 10.21 -16.43
CA ILE A 274 -11.27 9.29 -16.10
C ILE A 274 -12.59 9.78 -16.70
N LYS A 275 -12.88 11.07 -16.64
CA LYS A 275 -14.09 11.66 -17.22
C LYS A 275 -14.21 11.40 -18.72
N GLU A 276 -13.12 11.26 -19.47
CA GLU A 276 -13.18 10.85 -20.88
C GLU A 276 -13.87 9.49 -21.08
N PHE A 277 -13.85 8.62 -20.08
CA PHE A 277 -14.51 7.30 -20.15
C PHE A 277 -16.03 7.40 -19.97
N TRP A 278 -16.55 8.50 -19.40
CA TRP A 278 -17.98 8.72 -19.28
C TRP A 278 -18.68 8.94 -20.63
N GLY A 279 -17.95 9.50 -21.61
CA GLY A 279 -18.51 9.67 -22.97
C GLY A 279 -17.84 10.77 -23.78
N ALA A 280 -18.33 10.91 -25.02
CA ALA A 280 -17.76 11.88 -25.96
C ALA A 280 -17.94 13.34 -25.50
N GLU A 281 -19.02 13.66 -24.80
CA GLU A 281 -19.28 14.99 -24.25
C GLU A 281 -18.13 15.40 -23.30
N TYR A 282 -17.75 14.52 -22.38
CA TYR A 282 -16.70 14.75 -21.38
C TYR A 282 -15.28 14.68 -21.99
N ALA A 283 -15.12 13.96 -23.11
CA ALA A 283 -13.89 13.89 -23.86
C ALA A 283 -13.60 15.16 -24.67
N PHE A 284 -14.63 15.86 -25.17
CA PHE A 284 -14.46 17.05 -25.99
C PHE A 284 -14.53 18.35 -25.18
N PHE A 285 -15.38 18.42 -24.17
CA PHE A 285 -15.58 19.62 -23.36
C PHE A 285 -14.92 19.43 -21.99
N ARG A 286 -13.72 20.00 -21.84
CA ARG A 286 -12.93 19.86 -20.59
C ARG A 286 -13.70 20.28 -19.33
N ASN A 287 -14.60 21.24 -19.45
CA ASN A 287 -15.41 21.76 -18.34
C ASN A 287 -16.74 21.00 -18.16
N ALA A 288 -17.02 19.98 -18.99
CA ALA A 288 -18.23 19.17 -18.83
C ALA A 288 -18.15 18.37 -17.52
N GLY A 289 -19.13 18.56 -16.65
CA GLY A 289 -19.19 17.91 -15.35
C GLY A 289 -18.16 18.43 -14.34
N ASP A 290 -17.61 19.64 -14.51
CA ASP A 290 -16.72 20.23 -13.52
C ASP A 290 -17.45 20.41 -12.18
N ASN A 291 -16.74 20.09 -11.08
CA ASN A 291 -17.24 20.12 -9.71
C ASN A 291 -18.43 19.20 -9.40
N LYS A 292 -18.77 18.24 -10.29
CA LYS A 292 -19.79 17.23 -10.03
C LYS A 292 -19.20 15.83 -10.00
N THR A 293 -19.67 15.03 -9.08
CA THR A 293 -19.38 13.60 -9.02
C THR A 293 -20.20 12.85 -10.08
N ILE A 294 -19.77 11.64 -10.43
CA ILE A 294 -20.49 10.79 -11.36
C ILE A 294 -21.92 10.51 -10.88
N LYS A 295 -22.12 10.35 -9.56
CA LYS A 295 -23.44 10.14 -8.96
C LYS A 295 -24.38 11.32 -9.22
N GLU A 296 -23.93 12.54 -8.93
CA GLU A 296 -24.72 13.75 -9.12
C GLU A 296 -25.14 13.92 -10.57
N ILE A 297 -24.26 13.60 -11.53
CA ILE A 297 -24.58 13.67 -12.96
C ILE A 297 -25.59 12.59 -13.37
N CYS A 298 -25.44 11.39 -12.83
CA CYS A 298 -26.34 10.28 -13.14
C CYS A 298 -27.71 10.42 -12.46
N GLU A 299 -27.82 11.12 -11.34
CA GLU A 299 -29.06 11.44 -10.66
C GLU A 299 -29.90 12.48 -11.44
N GLU A 300 -29.24 13.32 -12.27
CA GLU A 300 -29.97 14.30 -13.13
C GLU A 300 -30.82 13.63 -14.19
N SER A 301 -30.40 12.49 -14.76
CA SER A 301 -31.11 11.80 -15.83
C SER A 301 -30.74 10.33 -15.90
N ALA A 302 -31.76 9.47 -15.93
CA ALA A 302 -31.62 8.04 -16.16
C ALA A 302 -30.99 7.71 -17.53
N GLU A 303 -31.22 8.53 -18.55
CA GLU A 303 -30.62 8.36 -19.87
C GLU A 303 -29.11 8.65 -19.85
N LYS A 304 -28.72 9.76 -19.20
CA LYS A 304 -27.27 10.05 -18.97
C LYS A 304 -26.60 8.93 -18.20
N ARG A 305 -27.22 8.46 -17.13
CA ARG A 305 -26.71 7.33 -16.35
C ARG A 305 -26.46 6.10 -17.23
N LYS A 306 -27.45 5.69 -18.04
CA LYS A 306 -27.31 4.54 -18.95
C LYS A 306 -26.20 4.73 -19.96
N LEU A 307 -26.07 5.93 -20.52
CA LEU A 307 -25.03 6.26 -21.50
C LEU A 307 -23.62 6.18 -20.84
N ILE A 308 -23.44 6.78 -19.65
CA ILE A 308 -22.19 6.80 -18.91
C ILE A 308 -21.81 5.37 -18.49
N ALA A 309 -22.75 4.62 -17.92
CA ALA A 309 -22.53 3.22 -17.52
C ALA A 309 -22.12 2.35 -18.71
N GLY A 310 -22.81 2.44 -19.84
CA GLY A 310 -22.47 1.71 -21.05
C GLY A 310 -21.09 2.09 -21.62
N ASN A 311 -20.69 3.36 -21.56
CA ASN A 311 -19.38 3.83 -21.99
C ASN A 311 -18.24 3.32 -21.08
N LEU A 312 -18.44 3.40 -19.75
CA LEU A 312 -17.49 2.88 -18.75
C LEU A 312 -17.35 1.37 -18.91
N PHE A 313 -18.47 0.62 -18.85
CA PHE A 313 -18.46 -0.82 -18.98
C PHE A 313 -17.83 -1.29 -20.29
N GLY A 314 -18.20 -0.68 -21.42
CA GLY A 314 -17.60 -1.03 -22.71
C GLY A 314 -16.10 -0.72 -22.82
N THR A 315 -15.61 0.29 -22.09
CA THR A 315 -14.17 0.59 -22.02
C THR A 315 -13.45 -0.40 -21.11
N ILE A 316 -14.01 -0.66 -19.92
CA ILE A 316 -13.49 -1.63 -18.95
C ILE A 316 -13.39 -3.02 -19.59
N LYS A 317 -14.50 -3.53 -20.16
CA LYS A 317 -14.55 -4.85 -20.80
C LYS A 317 -13.48 -5.00 -21.88
N ALA A 318 -13.39 -4.03 -22.79
CA ALA A 318 -12.39 -4.08 -23.86
C ALA A 318 -10.94 -4.01 -23.34
N SER A 319 -10.69 -3.36 -22.21
CA SER A 319 -9.37 -3.26 -21.58
C SER A 319 -9.00 -4.55 -20.83
N VAL A 320 -9.96 -5.14 -20.10
CA VAL A 320 -9.83 -6.45 -19.44
C VAL A 320 -9.50 -7.55 -20.45
N GLU A 321 -10.24 -7.60 -21.58
CA GLU A 321 -9.99 -8.55 -22.68
C GLU A 321 -8.61 -8.39 -23.33
N LYS A 322 -7.96 -7.21 -23.16
CA LYS A 322 -6.59 -6.93 -23.63
C LYS A 322 -5.51 -7.19 -22.58
N GLY A 323 -5.87 -7.66 -21.39
CA GLY A 323 -4.93 -7.93 -20.30
C GLY A 323 -4.43 -6.69 -19.59
N SER A 324 -5.24 -5.62 -19.53
CA SER A 324 -4.90 -4.38 -18.84
C SER A 324 -5.60 -4.27 -17.46
N THR A 325 -6.07 -5.38 -16.90
CA THR A 325 -6.87 -5.42 -15.65
C THR A 325 -6.11 -4.79 -14.48
N GLY A 326 -4.79 -4.98 -14.40
CA GLY A 326 -3.95 -4.43 -13.33
C GLY A 326 -3.65 -2.93 -13.44
N PHE A 327 -4.15 -2.20 -14.44
CA PHE A 327 -3.85 -0.79 -14.61
C PHE A 327 -4.65 0.10 -13.65
N GLN A 328 -3.98 1.07 -13.01
CA GLN A 328 -4.59 1.94 -12.00
C GLN A 328 -5.67 2.86 -12.58
N ILE A 329 -5.47 3.36 -13.81
CA ILE A 329 -6.52 4.14 -14.49
C ILE A 329 -7.78 3.31 -14.72
N LEU A 330 -7.63 2.01 -14.97
CA LEU A 330 -8.78 1.11 -15.14
C LEU A 330 -9.46 0.85 -13.78
N HIS A 331 -8.70 0.69 -12.70
CA HIS A 331 -9.24 0.59 -11.34
C HIS A 331 -10.04 1.83 -10.96
N ALA A 332 -9.54 3.03 -11.30
CA ALA A 332 -10.27 4.27 -11.07
C ALA A 332 -11.57 4.34 -11.89
N ALA A 333 -11.54 3.90 -13.15
CA ALA A 333 -12.74 3.80 -13.98
C ALA A 333 -13.76 2.77 -13.45
N MET A 334 -13.28 1.63 -12.94
CA MET A 334 -14.13 0.62 -12.29
C MET A 334 -14.75 1.16 -11.01
N LYS A 335 -13.99 1.95 -10.20
CA LYS A 335 -14.50 2.62 -9.01
C LYS A 335 -15.63 3.60 -9.32
N GLU A 336 -15.53 4.34 -10.41
CA GLU A 336 -16.62 5.20 -10.91
C GLU A 336 -17.84 4.35 -11.32
N TYR A 337 -17.62 3.24 -12.02
CA TYR A 337 -18.70 2.35 -12.48
C TYR A 337 -19.49 1.72 -11.34
N ILE A 338 -18.83 1.21 -10.28
CA ILE A 338 -19.51 0.62 -9.12
C ILE A 338 -20.36 1.62 -8.31
N GLN A 339 -20.19 2.91 -8.55
CA GLN A 339 -21.01 3.93 -7.89
C GLN A 339 -22.38 4.11 -8.55
N ILE A 340 -22.52 3.69 -9.81
CA ILE A 340 -23.68 3.96 -10.64
C ILE A 340 -24.34 2.72 -11.27
N PHE A 341 -23.73 1.51 -11.12
CA PHE A 341 -24.28 0.29 -11.70
C PHE A 341 -25.62 -0.12 -11.07
N GLU A 342 -26.45 -0.83 -11.84
CA GLU A 342 -27.74 -1.38 -11.40
C GLU A 342 -27.64 -2.89 -11.16
N LYS A 343 -28.68 -3.47 -10.52
CA LYS A 343 -28.69 -4.89 -10.11
C LYS A 343 -28.37 -5.87 -11.25
N ASP A 344 -28.88 -5.62 -12.44
CA ASP A 344 -28.66 -6.49 -13.61
C ASP A 344 -27.21 -6.39 -14.13
N GLU A 345 -26.64 -5.18 -14.09
CA GLU A 345 -25.27 -4.89 -14.52
C GLU A 345 -24.22 -5.49 -13.57
N ILE A 346 -24.55 -5.63 -12.28
CA ILE A 346 -23.66 -6.23 -11.27
C ILE A 346 -23.23 -7.64 -11.65
N ARG A 347 -24.16 -8.48 -12.16
CA ARG A 347 -23.85 -9.88 -12.49
C ARG A 347 -22.86 -9.97 -13.63
N GLU A 348 -23.07 -9.21 -14.70
CA GLU A 348 -22.16 -9.17 -15.85
C GLU A 348 -20.76 -8.65 -15.42
N PHE A 349 -20.73 -7.67 -14.51
CA PHE A 349 -19.46 -7.11 -14.03
C PHE A 349 -18.68 -8.09 -13.13
N ILE A 350 -19.38 -8.83 -12.26
CA ILE A 350 -18.73 -9.90 -11.47
C ILE A 350 -18.23 -11.01 -12.38
N GLU A 351 -19.03 -11.45 -13.37
CA GLU A 351 -18.60 -12.48 -14.32
C GLU A 351 -17.36 -12.08 -15.11
N LEU A 352 -17.25 -10.82 -15.49
CA LEU A 352 -16.09 -10.27 -16.19
C LEU A 352 -14.79 -10.34 -15.33
N LEU A 353 -14.89 -10.09 -14.01
CA LEU A 353 -13.74 -9.85 -13.15
C LEU A 353 -13.42 -10.97 -12.14
N GLN A 354 -14.35 -11.93 -11.91
CA GLN A 354 -14.22 -12.94 -10.83
C GLN A 354 -12.90 -13.74 -10.86
N ASP A 355 -12.35 -13.99 -12.03
CA ASP A 355 -11.10 -14.74 -12.21
C ASP A 355 -9.84 -13.83 -12.17
N GLN A 356 -10.03 -12.50 -12.16
CA GLN A 356 -8.96 -11.49 -12.24
C GLN A 356 -8.92 -10.56 -11.01
N ILE A 357 -9.66 -10.87 -9.95
CA ILE A 357 -9.70 -10.05 -8.72
C ILE A 357 -8.29 -9.83 -8.14
N ALA A 358 -7.38 -10.78 -8.28
CA ALA A 358 -6.01 -10.65 -7.80
C ALA A 358 -5.24 -9.46 -8.42
N GLU A 359 -5.59 -9.08 -9.65
CA GLU A 359 -4.98 -7.94 -10.32
C GLU A 359 -5.48 -6.57 -9.81
N LEU A 360 -6.62 -6.54 -9.09
CA LEU A 360 -7.22 -5.31 -8.57
C LEU A 360 -6.66 -4.90 -7.20
N VAL A 361 -6.19 -5.86 -6.40
CA VAL A 361 -6.01 -5.68 -4.95
C VAL A 361 -4.83 -4.80 -4.54
N HIS A 362 -3.97 -4.40 -5.47
CA HIS A 362 -2.75 -3.62 -5.17
C HIS A 362 -2.96 -2.10 -5.13
N THR A 363 -4.15 -1.60 -5.49
CA THR A 363 -4.49 -0.17 -5.42
C THR A 363 -5.69 0.07 -4.52
N SER A 364 -5.84 1.29 -4.01
CA SER A 364 -7.00 1.71 -3.21
C SER A 364 -8.31 1.56 -3.97
N GLU A 365 -8.35 2.02 -5.22
CA GLU A 365 -9.52 1.96 -6.10
C GLU A 365 -9.89 0.52 -6.46
N GLY A 366 -8.88 -0.27 -6.85
CA GLY A 366 -9.08 -1.67 -7.20
C GLY A 366 -9.52 -2.52 -6.00
N SER A 367 -8.94 -2.27 -4.82
CA SER A 367 -9.38 -2.91 -3.58
C SER A 367 -10.83 -2.61 -3.24
N ASP A 368 -11.27 -1.36 -3.39
CA ASP A 368 -12.67 -0.96 -3.19
C ASP A 368 -13.62 -1.68 -4.15
N VAL A 369 -13.22 -1.80 -5.43
CA VAL A 369 -13.96 -2.58 -6.44
C VAL A 369 -14.01 -4.05 -6.02
N ALA A 370 -12.87 -4.67 -5.70
CA ALA A 370 -12.80 -6.07 -5.29
C ALA A 370 -13.68 -6.37 -4.07
N CYS A 371 -13.61 -5.54 -3.03
CA CYS A 371 -14.45 -5.66 -1.83
C CYS A 371 -15.94 -5.54 -2.15
N THR A 372 -16.32 -4.59 -3.02
CA THR A 372 -17.71 -4.39 -3.44
C THR A 372 -18.23 -5.60 -4.21
N LEU A 373 -17.44 -6.14 -5.15
CA LEU A 373 -17.82 -7.32 -5.92
C LEU A 373 -17.93 -8.57 -5.02
N ILE A 374 -17.00 -8.79 -4.10
CA ILE A 374 -17.05 -9.91 -3.15
C ILE A 374 -18.28 -9.82 -2.25
N ALA A 375 -18.64 -8.63 -1.78
CA ALA A 375 -19.83 -8.42 -0.98
C ALA A 375 -21.12 -8.75 -1.74
N LEU A 376 -21.19 -8.39 -3.02
CA LEU A 376 -22.35 -8.61 -3.88
C LEU A 376 -22.37 -9.99 -4.57
N ALA A 377 -21.26 -10.73 -4.57
CA ALA A 377 -21.11 -12.01 -5.24
C ALA A 377 -21.96 -13.11 -4.59
N THR A 378 -22.49 -14.01 -5.42
CA THR A 378 -23.15 -15.25 -4.99
C THR A 378 -22.12 -16.25 -4.42
N ALA A 379 -22.58 -17.27 -3.74
CA ALA A 379 -21.70 -18.32 -3.19
C ALA A 379 -20.82 -19.00 -4.27
N LYS A 380 -21.37 -19.17 -5.51
CA LYS A 380 -20.62 -19.76 -6.63
C LYS A 380 -19.52 -18.82 -7.12
N GLU A 381 -19.83 -17.55 -7.29
CA GLU A 381 -18.87 -16.50 -7.71
C GLU A 381 -17.78 -16.29 -6.65
N ARG A 382 -18.15 -16.23 -5.36
CA ARG A 382 -17.18 -16.18 -4.25
C ARG A 382 -16.21 -17.37 -4.26
N LYS A 383 -16.70 -18.57 -4.58
CA LYS A 383 -15.84 -19.76 -4.70
C LYS A 383 -14.83 -19.61 -5.85
N ALA A 384 -15.23 -19.05 -6.99
CA ALA A 384 -14.32 -18.76 -8.10
C ALA A 384 -13.27 -17.70 -7.69
N ILE A 385 -13.70 -16.60 -7.08
CA ILE A 385 -12.83 -15.55 -6.57
C ILE A 385 -11.79 -16.09 -5.58
N LEU A 386 -12.22 -16.88 -4.59
CA LEU A 386 -11.30 -17.48 -3.60
C LEU A 386 -10.28 -18.43 -4.25
N LYS A 387 -10.69 -19.16 -5.26
CA LYS A 387 -9.78 -20.02 -6.03
C LYS A 387 -8.72 -19.21 -6.78
N GLY A 388 -9.11 -18.07 -7.37
CA GLY A 388 -8.19 -17.15 -8.06
C GLY A 388 -7.23 -16.45 -7.09
N LEU A 389 -7.70 -16.09 -5.88
CA LEU A 389 -6.87 -15.42 -4.87
C LEU A 389 -5.90 -16.34 -4.13
N LYS A 390 -6.16 -17.65 -4.07
CA LYS A 390 -5.33 -18.60 -3.31
C LYS A 390 -3.84 -18.55 -3.67
N PRO A 391 -3.41 -18.57 -4.95
CA PRO A 391 -2.00 -18.48 -5.31
C PRO A 391 -1.31 -17.20 -4.87
N HIS A 392 -2.10 -16.14 -4.62
CA HIS A 392 -1.63 -14.80 -4.26
C HIS A 392 -1.83 -14.48 -2.77
N ALA A 393 -2.16 -15.47 -1.92
CA ALA A 393 -2.56 -15.28 -0.53
C ALA A 393 -1.52 -14.48 0.28
N GLN A 394 -0.23 -14.78 0.14
CA GLN A 394 0.85 -14.07 0.86
C GLN A 394 0.96 -12.60 0.42
N ALA A 395 0.91 -12.33 -0.88
CA ALA A 395 0.91 -10.96 -1.39
C ALA A 395 -0.35 -10.19 -0.96
N LEU A 396 -1.52 -10.85 -0.97
CA LEU A 396 -2.79 -10.26 -0.56
C LEU A 396 -2.76 -9.74 0.88
N ILE A 397 -2.29 -10.55 1.82
CA ILE A 397 -2.33 -10.19 3.25
C ILE A 397 -1.27 -9.14 3.63
N THR A 398 -0.12 -9.12 2.94
CA THR A 398 0.98 -8.18 3.22
C THR A 398 0.79 -6.84 2.53
N ASN A 399 -0.04 -6.76 1.49
CA ASN A 399 -0.33 -5.52 0.77
C ASN A 399 -1.25 -4.61 1.59
N GLU A 400 -0.98 -3.31 1.55
CA GLU A 400 -1.75 -2.28 2.27
C GLU A 400 -3.25 -2.31 1.94
N HIS A 401 -3.60 -2.50 0.69
CA HIS A 401 -4.99 -2.53 0.22
C HIS A 401 -5.56 -3.96 0.24
N GLY A 402 -4.74 -4.96 -0.11
CA GLY A 402 -5.13 -6.37 -0.17
C GLY A 402 -5.64 -6.92 1.17
N GLN A 403 -5.09 -6.46 2.31
CA GLN A 403 -5.56 -6.85 3.64
C GLN A 403 -7.05 -6.47 3.88
N THR A 404 -7.54 -5.40 3.26
CA THR A 404 -8.96 -5.00 3.34
C THR A 404 -9.85 -5.98 2.56
N VAL A 405 -9.36 -6.46 1.41
CA VAL A 405 -10.04 -7.50 0.63
C VAL A 405 -10.15 -8.80 1.44
N LEU A 406 -9.06 -9.23 2.08
CA LEU A 406 -9.08 -10.41 2.94
C LEU A 406 -10.03 -10.23 4.14
N THR A 407 -10.04 -9.06 4.78
CA THR A 407 -10.98 -8.74 5.85
C THR A 407 -12.43 -8.82 5.35
N THR A 408 -12.71 -8.32 4.16
CA THR A 408 -14.03 -8.40 3.53
C THR A 408 -14.44 -9.84 3.24
N ILE A 409 -13.51 -10.70 2.81
CA ILE A 409 -13.75 -12.14 2.63
C ILE A 409 -14.14 -12.77 3.97
N PHE A 410 -13.38 -12.55 5.03
CA PHE A 410 -13.68 -13.08 6.36
C PHE A 410 -15.04 -12.61 6.89
N MET A 411 -15.42 -11.39 6.53
CA MET A 411 -16.66 -10.77 6.95
C MET A 411 -17.89 -11.28 6.19
N THR A 412 -17.76 -11.57 4.88
CA THR A 412 -18.92 -11.76 4.00
C THR A 412 -19.13 -13.18 3.50
N VAL A 413 -18.11 -14.02 3.43
CA VAL A 413 -18.21 -15.36 2.85
C VAL A 413 -18.79 -16.36 3.84
N ASP A 414 -19.95 -16.98 3.52
CA ASP A 414 -20.64 -17.94 4.38
C ASP A 414 -19.96 -19.33 4.44
N ASP A 415 -19.21 -19.70 3.40
CA ASP A 415 -18.44 -20.95 3.37
C ASP A 415 -17.12 -20.77 4.13
N THR A 416 -17.21 -20.73 5.44
CA THR A 416 -16.08 -20.54 6.37
C THR A 416 -15.06 -21.65 6.30
N VAL A 417 -15.49 -22.88 5.94
CA VAL A 417 -14.60 -24.03 5.72
C VAL A 417 -13.73 -23.81 4.49
N LEU A 418 -14.33 -23.30 3.40
CA LEU A 418 -13.57 -22.97 2.19
C LEU A 418 -12.58 -21.83 2.47
N VAL A 419 -13.00 -20.76 3.15
CA VAL A 419 -12.14 -19.66 3.55
C VAL A 419 -10.95 -20.14 4.36
N SER A 420 -11.19 -20.96 5.39
CA SER A 420 -10.13 -21.51 6.24
C SER A 420 -9.16 -22.39 5.45
N LYS A 421 -9.66 -23.29 4.60
CA LYS A 421 -8.82 -24.14 3.74
C LYS A 421 -8.01 -23.34 2.71
N THR A 422 -8.54 -22.20 2.27
CA THR A 422 -7.85 -21.34 1.30
C THR A 422 -6.70 -20.60 1.95
N PHE A 423 -6.87 -20.07 3.16
CA PHE A 423 -5.93 -19.12 3.73
C PHE A 423 -5.17 -19.63 4.97
N ALA A 424 -5.76 -20.48 5.84
CA ALA A 424 -5.10 -20.87 7.08
C ALA A 424 -3.80 -21.65 6.83
N ASN A 425 -3.79 -22.57 5.86
CA ASN A 425 -2.60 -23.32 5.52
C ASN A 425 -1.52 -22.43 4.87
N GLU A 426 -1.93 -21.49 4.01
CA GLU A 426 -1.01 -20.57 3.32
C GLU A 426 -0.31 -19.62 4.28
N TYR A 427 -0.94 -19.28 5.41
CA TYR A 427 -0.39 -18.35 6.41
C TYR A 427 0.31 -19.04 7.57
N SER A 428 0.08 -20.34 7.81
CA SER A 428 0.58 -21.04 8.99
C SER A 428 2.10 -21.01 9.12
N GLU A 429 2.84 -21.12 8.02
CA GLU A 429 4.31 -21.17 8.02
C GLU A 429 4.95 -19.83 8.43
N ASN A 430 4.31 -18.70 8.06
CA ASN A 430 4.87 -17.36 8.25
C ASN A 430 4.06 -16.51 9.24
N ILE A 431 3.16 -17.12 10.01
CA ILE A 431 2.23 -16.41 10.88
C ILE A 431 2.92 -15.50 11.90
N ASN A 432 4.10 -15.91 12.41
CA ASN A 432 4.93 -15.12 13.31
C ASN A 432 5.38 -13.78 12.72
N GLU A 433 5.54 -13.69 11.41
CA GLU A 433 5.89 -12.46 10.70
C GLU A 433 4.65 -11.65 10.35
N LEU A 434 3.56 -12.33 9.98
CA LEU A 434 2.30 -11.70 9.62
C LEU A 434 1.66 -10.95 10.80
N ILE A 435 1.73 -11.49 12.02
CA ILE A 435 1.13 -10.87 13.22
C ILE A 435 1.90 -9.66 13.75
N ILE A 436 3.18 -9.49 13.38
CA ILE A 436 4.01 -8.33 13.75
C ILE A 436 4.01 -7.24 12.67
N ASN A 437 3.47 -7.51 11.49
CA ASN A 437 3.40 -6.55 10.40
C ASN A 437 2.15 -5.65 10.52
N LYS A 438 2.31 -4.38 10.18
CA LYS A 438 1.26 -3.34 10.27
C LYS A 438 -0.01 -3.70 9.48
N PHE A 439 0.13 -4.25 8.28
CA PHE A 439 -0.99 -4.54 7.39
C PHE A 439 -1.56 -5.94 7.62
N SER A 440 -0.71 -6.96 7.59
CA SER A 440 -1.15 -8.36 7.61
C SER A 440 -1.80 -8.79 8.92
N ARG A 441 -1.54 -8.11 10.04
CA ARG A 441 -2.22 -8.41 11.30
C ARG A 441 -3.70 -8.00 11.33
N ARG A 442 -4.12 -7.00 10.50
CA ARG A 442 -5.47 -6.43 10.58
C ARG A 442 -6.60 -7.43 10.32
N PRO A 443 -6.55 -8.29 9.29
CA PRO A 443 -7.56 -9.34 9.12
C PRO A 443 -7.67 -10.28 10.33
N PHE A 444 -6.55 -10.59 10.98
CA PHE A 444 -6.54 -11.44 12.18
C PHE A 444 -7.09 -10.71 13.42
N ILE A 445 -6.80 -9.42 13.57
CA ILE A 445 -7.41 -8.58 14.61
C ILE A 445 -8.92 -8.50 14.39
N TYR A 446 -9.40 -8.39 13.14
CA TYR A 446 -10.82 -8.47 12.86
C TYR A 446 -11.43 -9.81 13.34
N LEU A 447 -10.73 -10.93 13.13
CA LEU A 447 -11.21 -12.23 13.66
C LEU A 447 -11.30 -12.25 15.19
N LEU A 448 -10.35 -11.61 15.89
CA LEU A 448 -10.30 -11.57 17.36
C LEU A 448 -11.32 -10.60 17.96
N ASN A 449 -11.43 -9.38 17.43
CA ASN A 449 -12.12 -8.26 18.08
C ASN A 449 -13.28 -7.67 17.26
N GLY A 450 -13.47 -8.12 16.00
CA GLY A 450 -14.47 -7.53 15.12
C GLY A 450 -14.10 -6.09 14.72
N PHE A 451 -15.12 -5.22 14.67
CA PHE A 451 -14.96 -3.80 14.30
C PHE A 451 -14.54 -2.95 15.50
N ASP A 452 -13.36 -3.16 16.00
CA ASP A 452 -12.82 -2.38 17.11
C ASP A 452 -12.16 -1.08 16.62
N LYS A 453 -12.62 0.06 17.15
CA LYS A 453 -12.12 1.40 16.81
C LYS A 453 -10.67 1.63 17.24
N HIS A 454 -10.16 0.83 18.15
CA HIS A 454 -8.75 0.90 18.56
C HIS A 454 -7.81 0.44 17.47
N TYR A 455 -8.25 -0.50 16.61
CA TYR A 455 -7.42 -1.10 15.56
C TYR A 455 -7.74 -0.63 14.14
N PHE A 456 -8.93 -0.08 13.94
CA PHE A 456 -9.40 0.37 12.63
C PHE A 456 -9.74 1.86 12.68
N SER A 457 -9.14 2.64 11.77
CA SER A 457 -9.48 4.05 11.63
C SER A 457 -10.95 4.24 11.25
N PRO A 458 -11.55 5.39 11.58
CA PRO A 458 -12.95 5.66 11.23
C PRO A 458 -13.27 5.51 9.73
N LEU A 459 -12.29 5.83 8.85
CA LEU A 459 -12.43 5.69 7.41
C LEU A 459 -12.53 4.22 6.99
N ILE A 460 -11.58 3.39 7.47
CA ILE A 460 -11.58 1.94 7.19
C ILE A 460 -12.87 1.29 7.73
N LEU A 461 -13.31 1.66 8.93
CA LEU A 461 -14.56 1.15 9.50
C LEU A 461 -15.77 1.53 8.65
N LYS A 462 -15.82 2.75 8.15
CA LYS A 462 -16.91 3.20 7.26
C LYS A 462 -16.98 2.34 6.00
N ASP A 463 -15.83 2.03 5.40
CA ASP A 463 -15.78 1.21 4.19
C ASP A 463 -16.15 -0.26 4.48
N LEU A 464 -15.62 -0.85 5.55
CA LEU A 464 -15.97 -2.22 5.97
C LEU A 464 -17.48 -2.35 6.27
N LEU A 465 -18.07 -1.40 6.99
CA LEU A 465 -19.51 -1.39 7.27
C LEU A 465 -20.36 -1.23 5.98
N ARG A 466 -19.85 -0.50 4.99
CA ARG A 466 -20.48 -0.40 3.66
C ARG A 466 -20.46 -1.77 2.97
N TYR A 467 -19.33 -2.50 2.96
CA TYR A 467 -19.26 -3.84 2.37
C TYR A 467 -20.15 -4.84 3.12
N GLU A 468 -20.23 -4.76 4.45
CA GLU A 468 -21.15 -5.56 5.23
C GLU A 468 -22.61 -5.31 4.82
N SER A 469 -23.01 -4.05 4.71
CA SER A 469 -24.35 -3.66 4.27
C SER A 469 -24.67 -4.19 2.86
N LEU A 470 -23.71 -4.13 1.93
CA LEU A 470 -23.87 -4.68 0.57
C LEU A 470 -24.03 -6.20 0.57
N SER A 471 -23.46 -6.89 1.52
CA SER A 471 -23.50 -8.36 1.61
C SER A 471 -24.79 -8.93 2.21
N THR A 472 -25.70 -8.11 2.71
CA THR A 472 -26.93 -8.56 3.41
C THR A 472 -27.85 -9.44 2.56
N GLU A 473 -27.92 -9.20 1.25
CA GLU A 473 -28.70 -10.02 0.32
C GLU A 473 -28.00 -11.35 -0.06
N THR A 474 -26.68 -11.42 0.02
CA THR A 474 -25.86 -12.52 -0.47
C THR A 474 -25.27 -13.40 0.63
N SER A 475 -25.15 -12.88 1.85
CA SER A 475 -24.64 -13.58 3.03
C SER A 475 -25.77 -13.87 4.00
N LYS A 476 -25.97 -15.14 4.32
CA LYS A 476 -27.08 -15.64 5.16
C LYS A 476 -26.65 -15.95 6.57
N LYS A 477 -25.38 -16.37 6.77
CA LYS A 477 -24.84 -16.70 8.08
C LYS A 477 -24.59 -15.41 8.89
N PRO A 478 -24.93 -15.34 10.18
CA PRO A 478 -24.60 -14.18 11.02
C PRO A 478 -23.09 -13.88 11.01
N GLN A 479 -22.71 -12.60 10.95
CA GLN A 479 -21.32 -12.15 10.90
C GLN A 479 -20.49 -12.69 12.08
N LEU A 480 -21.03 -12.64 13.31
CA LEU A 480 -20.34 -13.17 14.50
C LEU A 480 -20.07 -14.67 14.38
N GLN A 481 -20.99 -15.45 13.79
CA GLN A 481 -20.79 -16.87 13.58
C GLN A 481 -19.69 -17.13 12.57
N ARG A 482 -19.68 -16.41 11.40
CA ARG A 482 -18.59 -16.54 10.41
C ARG A 482 -17.24 -16.24 11.06
N ARG A 483 -17.14 -15.14 11.81
CA ARG A 483 -15.93 -14.72 12.49
C ARG A 483 -15.40 -15.78 13.45
N LYS A 484 -16.28 -16.32 14.31
CA LYS A 484 -15.91 -17.38 15.26
C LYS A 484 -15.46 -18.68 14.59
N GLU A 485 -16.14 -19.10 13.52
CA GLU A 485 -15.79 -20.32 12.80
C GLU A 485 -14.42 -20.19 12.10
N ILE A 486 -14.13 -19.04 11.49
CA ILE A 486 -12.83 -18.78 10.88
C ILE A 486 -11.75 -18.63 11.96
N LEU A 487 -12.02 -17.88 13.03
CA LEU A 487 -11.10 -17.75 14.16
C LEU A 487 -10.72 -19.12 14.74
N GLY A 488 -11.67 -20.04 14.88
CA GLY A 488 -11.40 -21.40 15.36
C GLY A 488 -10.34 -22.14 14.55
N SER A 489 -10.27 -21.88 13.23
CA SER A 489 -9.25 -22.47 12.36
C SER A 489 -7.87 -21.82 12.51
N PHE A 490 -7.79 -20.56 12.92
CA PHE A 490 -6.53 -19.82 13.11
C PHE A 490 -6.03 -19.86 14.55
N TYR A 491 -6.90 -20.05 15.54
CA TYR A 491 -6.56 -19.85 16.94
C TYR A 491 -5.42 -20.77 17.41
N LYS A 492 -5.46 -22.04 17.00
CA LYS A 492 -4.36 -22.99 17.27
C LYS A 492 -3.06 -22.51 16.64
N ILE A 493 -3.09 -22.09 15.36
CA ILE A 493 -1.91 -21.61 14.61
C ILE A 493 -1.27 -20.42 15.33
N PHE A 494 -2.08 -19.49 15.85
CA PHE A 494 -1.57 -18.33 16.60
C PHE A 494 -0.88 -18.74 17.90
N LEU A 495 -1.45 -19.67 18.66
CA LEU A 495 -0.87 -20.13 19.92
C LEU A 495 0.40 -20.94 19.70
N ASP A 496 0.41 -21.86 18.74
CA ASP A 496 1.59 -22.65 18.37
C ASP A 496 2.74 -21.74 17.95
N SER A 497 2.46 -20.78 17.07
CA SER A 497 3.46 -19.81 16.63
C SER A 497 4.02 -18.95 17.77
N PHE A 498 3.17 -18.54 18.73
CA PHE A 498 3.64 -17.81 19.88
C PHE A 498 4.54 -18.66 20.78
N ILE A 499 4.19 -19.93 21.03
CA ILE A 499 5.00 -20.85 21.81
C ILE A 499 6.39 -21.01 21.21
N GLU A 500 6.46 -21.16 19.87
CA GLU A 500 7.72 -21.36 19.17
C GLU A 500 8.57 -20.09 19.03
N ASN A 501 7.91 -18.93 18.83
CA ASN A 501 8.57 -17.67 18.46
C ASN A 501 8.38 -16.54 19.47
N SER A 502 8.09 -16.85 20.74
CA SER A 502 7.69 -15.88 21.78
C SER A 502 8.63 -14.67 21.88
N LYS A 503 9.94 -14.88 21.88
CA LYS A 503 10.93 -13.80 22.02
C LYS A 503 10.92 -12.84 20.83
N LYS A 504 10.78 -13.35 19.60
CA LYS A 504 10.68 -12.54 18.39
C LYS A 504 9.39 -11.71 18.41
N ILE A 505 8.27 -12.34 18.71
CA ILE A 505 6.96 -11.70 18.74
C ILE A 505 6.89 -10.62 19.84
N LEU A 506 7.38 -10.93 21.06
CA LEU A 506 7.42 -9.99 22.18
C LEU A 506 8.49 -8.90 22.02
N SER A 507 9.38 -9.00 21.04
CA SER A 507 10.30 -7.92 20.71
C SER A 507 9.62 -6.77 20.00
N GLU A 508 8.47 -7.00 19.37
CA GLU A 508 7.72 -6.06 18.56
C GLU A 508 6.44 -5.60 19.27
N ASN A 509 6.16 -4.28 19.23
CA ASN A 509 4.95 -3.71 19.84
C ASN A 509 3.68 -4.36 19.27
N LEU A 510 3.62 -4.50 17.94
CA LEU A 510 2.45 -5.08 17.27
C LEU A 510 2.23 -6.54 17.63
N GLY A 511 3.32 -7.30 17.81
CA GLY A 511 3.29 -8.68 18.26
C GLY A 511 2.78 -8.81 19.69
N SER A 512 3.30 -8.00 20.60
CA SER A 512 2.85 -7.98 22.00
C SER A 512 1.34 -7.65 22.13
N GLN A 513 0.87 -6.63 21.38
CA GLN A 513 -0.55 -6.29 21.32
C GLN A 513 -1.40 -7.46 20.77
N PHE A 514 -0.91 -8.13 19.72
CA PHE A 514 -1.63 -9.25 19.12
C PHE A 514 -1.76 -10.42 20.11
N ILE A 515 -0.69 -10.74 20.83
CA ILE A 515 -0.71 -11.76 21.88
C ILE A 515 -1.66 -11.38 23.01
N GLN A 516 -1.71 -10.11 23.40
CA GLN A 516 -2.69 -9.64 24.37
C GLN A 516 -4.13 -9.95 23.91
N GLU A 517 -4.47 -9.65 22.65
CA GLU A 517 -5.82 -9.89 22.14
C GLU A 517 -6.16 -11.39 22.05
N ILE A 518 -5.21 -12.26 21.69
CA ILE A 518 -5.40 -13.71 21.69
C ILE A 518 -5.64 -14.21 23.11
N LEU A 519 -4.78 -13.82 24.05
CA LEU A 519 -4.87 -14.29 25.44
C LEU A 519 -6.06 -13.71 26.22
N LEU A 520 -6.59 -12.57 25.79
CA LEU A 520 -7.82 -11.97 26.36
C LEU A 520 -9.08 -12.28 25.54
N ASN A 521 -8.99 -13.14 24.51
CA ASN A 521 -10.18 -13.54 23.75
C ASN A 521 -11.02 -14.54 24.55
N ASN A 522 -12.32 -14.24 24.68
CA ASN A 522 -13.32 -15.09 25.35
C ASN A 522 -14.54 -15.38 24.46
N GLU A 523 -14.49 -14.99 23.19
CA GLU A 523 -15.60 -15.20 22.26
C GLU A 523 -15.64 -16.61 21.68
N LEU A 524 -14.47 -17.28 21.61
CA LEU A 524 -14.34 -18.62 21.10
C LEU A 524 -14.56 -19.64 22.22
N GLU A 525 -15.43 -20.62 21.98
CA GLU A 525 -15.54 -21.79 22.84
C GLU A 525 -14.32 -22.69 22.63
N LEU A 526 -13.50 -22.83 23.69
CA LEU A 526 -12.25 -23.58 23.61
C LEU A 526 -12.48 -25.07 23.88
N THR A 527 -11.97 -25.91 23.02
CA THR A 527 -11.80 -27.35 23.30
C THR A 527 -10.78 -27.59 24.40
N GLU A 528 -10.74 -28.75 25.02
CA GLU A 528 -9.74 -29.05 26.07
C GLU A 528 -8.31 -28.92 25.54
N GLU A 529 -8.06 -29.33 24.30
CA GLU A 529 -6.75 -29.14 23.63
C GLU A 529 -6.36 -27.67 23.53
N LEU A 530 -7.28 -26.80 23.13
CA LEU A 530 -7.03 -25.35 23.02
C LEU A 530 -6.85 -24.67 24.36
N LYS A 531 -7.55 -25.16 25.41
CA LYS A 531 -7.35 -24.68 26.79
C LYS A 531 -5.94 -25.00 27.28
N GLU A 532 -5.50 -26.25 27.08
CA GLU A 532 -4.15 -26.69 27.45
C GLU A 532 -3.08 -25.88 26.70
N LEU A 533 -3.24 -25.71 25.39
CA LEU A 533 -2.33 -24.91 24.55
C LEU A 533 -2.25 -23.45 25.00
N ARG A 534 -3.40 -22.87 25.38
CA ARG A 534 -3.47 -21.51 25.93
C ARG A 534 -2.74 -21.41 27.28
N LEU A 535 -2.93 -22.38 28.19
CA LEU A 535 -2.21 -22.42 29.47
C LEU A 535 -0.70 -22.58 29.27
N ASN A 536 -0.29 -23.35 28.28
CA ASN A 536 1.11 -23.44 27.86
C ASN A 536 1.63 -22.10 27.34
N SER A 537 0.85 -21.39 26.49
CA SER A 537 1.21 -20.05 26.02
C SER A 537 1.40 -19.04 27.18
N LEU A 538 0.57 -19.10 28.22
CA LEU A 538 0.75 -18.30 29.42
C LEU A 538 2.04 -18.67 30.18
N SER A 539 2.43 -19.94 30.18
CA SER A 539 3.70 -20.38 30.78
C SER A 539 4.90 -19.85 29.98
N VAL A 540 4.82 -19.95 28.65
CA VAL A 540 5.87 -19.41 27.74
C VAL A 540 6.00 -17.89 27.87
N LEU A 541 4.88 -17.18 28.10
CA LEU A 541 4.93 -15.74 28.40
C LEU A 541 5.72 -15.46 29.67
N ILE A 542 5.49 -16.23 30.75
CA ILE A 542 6.25 -16.12 31.99
C ILE A 542 7.74 -16.40 31.73
N ASP A 543 8.05 -17.51 31.06
CA ASP A 543 9.43 -17.90 30.77
C ASP A 543 10.18 -16.86 29.93
N SER A 544 9.47 -16.18 29.01
CA SER A 544 10.03 -15.14 28.15
C SER A 544 10.47 -13.88 28.92
N VAL A 545 9.92 -13.62 30.10
CA VAL A 545 10.22 -12.45 30.92
C VAL A 545 11.03 -12.77 32.18
N LYS A 546 11.45 -14.04 32.36
CA LYS A 546 12.38 -14.43 33.41
C LYS A 546 13.80 -13.92 33.11
N GLY A 547 14.56 -13.66 34.16
CA GLY A 547 15.97 -13.29 34.06
C GLY A 547 16.31 -11.95 34.70
N ASP A 548 17.50 -11.45 34.42
CA ASP A 548 18.01 -10.21 34.98
C ASP A 548 17.45 -9.01 34.19
N VAL A 549 16.53 -8.26 34.79
CA VAL A 549 15.86 -7.09 34.18
C VAL A 549 16.80 -5.87 34.02
N SER A 550 17.98 -5.91 34.60
CA SER A 550 18.99 -4.85 34.43
C SER A 550 19.67 -4.87 33.04
N ILE A 551 19.48 -5.96 32.28
CA ILE A 551 19.95 -6.08 30.90
C ILE A 551 19.10 -5.15 30.02
N GLU A 552 19.74 -4.23 29.30
CA GLU A 552 19.10 -3.19 28.50
C GLU A 552 18.03 -3.73 27.51
N ASN A 553 18.29 -4.86 26.88
CA ASN A 553 17.39 -5.48 25.89
C ASN A 553 16.42 -6.50 26.51
N HIS A 554 16.25 -6.53 27.83
CA HIS A 554 15.29 -7.43 28.45
C HIS A 554 13.86 -7.07 28.02
N LEU A 555 13.05 -8.09 27.69
CA LEU A 555 11.70 -7.90 27.14
C LEU A 555 10.79 -7.06 28.04
N ILE A 556 10.95 -7.14 29.34
CA ILE A 556 10.12 -6.39 30.30
C ILE A 556 10.41 -4.87 30.30
N ASN A 557 11.58 -4.46 29.84
CA ASN A 557 11.94 -3.05 29.73
C ASN A 557 11.21 -2.36 28.57
N LYS A 558 10.54 -3.14 27.71
CA LYS A 558 9.68 -2.62 26.65
C LYS A 558 8.27 -2.32 27.21
N PRO A 559 7.78 -1.06 27.15
CA PRO A 559 6.52 -0.64 27.79
C PRO A 559 5.31 -1.45 27.34
N PHE A 560 5.28 -1.93 26.11
CA PHE A 560 4.17 -2.73 25.60
C PHE A 560 4.07 -4.12 26.24
N ASN A 561 5.19 -4.75 26.64
CA ASN A 561 5.17 -6.02 27.36
C ASN A 561 4.74 -5.82 28.82
N THR A 562 5.07 -4.68 29.43
CA THR A 562 4.57 -4.30 30.73
C THR A 562 3.03 -4.14 30.69
N ARG A 563 2.47 -3.52 29.64
CA ARG A 563 1.03 -3.41 29.42
C ARG A 563 0.37 -4.79 29.25
N LEU A 564 0.95 -5.64 28.39
CA LEU A 564 0.48 -7.02 28.19
C LEU A 564 0.39 -7.77 29.53
N LEU A 565 1.47 -7.83 30.31
CA LEU A 565 1.48 -8.53 31.59
C LEU A 565 0.45 -7.95 32.58
N ARG A 566 0.34 -6.62 32.65
CA ARG A 566 -0.70 -5.99 33.50
C ARG A 566 -2.10 -6.47 33.14
N SER A 567 -2.45 -6.49 31.85
CA SER A 567 -3.78 -6.94 31.42
C SER A 567 -4.04 -8.41 31.76
N ILE A 568 -3.03 -9.28 31.62
CA ILE A 568 -3.13 -10.71 31.97
C ILE A 568 -3.25 -10.90 33.48
N ILE A 569 -2.49 -10.17 34.30
CA ILE A 569 -2.56 -10.16 35.78
C ILE A 569 -3.90 -9.63 36.27
N GLN A 570 -4.41 -8.57 35.65
CA GLN A 570 -5.70 -7.99 35.96
C GLN A 570 -6.87 -8.89 35.51
N GLY A 571 -6.59 -9.84 34.60
CA GLY A 571 -7.55 -10.84 34.11
C GLY A 571 -8.71 -10.28 33.32
N GLY A 572 -8.48 -9.18 32.56
CA GLY A 572 -9.57 -8.56 31.79
C GLY A 572 -9.13 -7.44 30.89
N LYS A 573 -10.11 -6.90 30.17
CA LYS A 573 -9.92 -5.75 29.26
C LYS A 573 -10.37 -4.46 29.95
N TRP A 574 -9.64 -3.37 29.70
CA TRP A 574 -10.03 -2.06 30.19
C TRP A 574 -11.24 -1.52 29.42
N ASN A 575 -12.31 -1.17 30.11
CA ASN A 575 -13.47 -0.51 29.53
C ASN A 575 -13.38 1.02 29.73
N ASN A 576 -13.10 1.74 28.65
CA ASN A 576 -12.96 3.20 28.66
C ASN A 576 -14.24 3.95 29.08
N LYS A 577 -15.43 3.38 28.84
CA LYS A 577 -16.71 4.01 29.20
C LYS A 577 -16.98 3.91 30.70
N GLU A 578 -16.74 2.73 31.26
CA GLU A 578 -17.00 2.46 32.68
C GLU A 578 -15.78 2.74 33.56
N LYS A 579 -14.63 3.05 32.95
CA LYS A 579 -13.33 3.27 33.64
C LYS A 579 -12.98 2.16 34.61
N LYS A 580 -13.28 0.92 34.23
CA LYS A 580 -12.99 -0.27 35.01
C LYS A 580 -12.54 -1.43 34.13
N ILE A 581 -11.93 -2.44 34.75
CA ILE A 581 -11.52 -3.68 34.08
C ILE A 581 -12.74 -4.61 34.03
N GLU A 582 -13.10 -5.04 32.83
CA GLU A 582 -14.06 -6.12 32.60
C GLU A 582 -13.36 -7.46 32.77
N LYS A 583 -13.55 -8.10 33.92
CA LYS A 583 -12.91 -9.38 34.21
C LYS A 583 -13.48 -10.49 33.35
N LEU A 584 -12.56 -11.32 32.87
CA LEU A 584 -12.83 -12.51 32.06
C LEU A 584 -13.01 -13.73 32.99
N PRO A 585 -13.61 -14.84 32.48
CA PRO A 585 -13.77 -16.06 33.25
C PRO A 585 -12.46 -16.62 33.80
N GLU A 586 -12.43 -17.07 35.05
CA GLU A 586 -11.23 -17.62 35.71
C GLU A 586 -10.68 -18.88 35.02
N GLU A 587 -11.54 -19.65 34.35
CA GLU A 587 -11.17 -20.85 33.59
C GLU A 587 -10.16 -20.59 32.48
N LEU A 588 -9.98 -19.34 32.08
CA LEU A 588 -9.00 -18.93 31.08
C LEU A 588 -7.56 -18.87 31.62
N GLY A 589 -7.34 -19.14 32.90
CA GLY A 589 -6.01 -19.11 33.51
C GLY A 589 -5.43 -17.71 33.74
N LEU A 590 -6.29 -16.67 33.69
CA LEU A 590 -5.93 -15.26 33.84
C LEU A 590 -6.15 -14.77 35.29
N GLY A 591 -5.82 -13.51 35.53
CA GLY A 591 -6.07 -12.86 36.80
C GLY A 591 -5.33 -13.51 37.96
N SER A 592 -6.04 -13.90 39.01
CA SER A 592 -5.48 -14.50 40.23
C SER A 592 -4.66 -15.77 39.95
N GLN A 593 -5.12 -16.65 39.06
CA GLN A 593 -4.39 -17.89 38.73
C GLN A 593 -3.06 -17.58 38.06
N PHE A 594 -3.06 -16.67 37.08
CA PHE A 594 -1.82 -16.23 36.46
C PHE A 594 -0.90 -15.54 37.45
N SER A 595 -1.43 -14.65 38.29
CA SER A 595 -0.67 -13.90 39.30
C SER A 595 0.07 -14.81 40.28
N ILE A 596 -0.57 -15.87 40.74
CA ILE A 596 0.03 -16.88 41.64
C ILE A 596 1.17 -17.61 40.92
N LYS A 597 0.92 -18.11 39.70
CA LYS A 597 1.91 -18.83 38.93
C LYS A 597 3.11 -17.92 38.60
N PHE A 598 2.85 -16.72 38.09
CA PHE A 598 3.86 -15.71 37.76
C PHE A 598 4.75 -15.39 38.95
N THR A 599 4.15 -15.16 40.14
CA THR A 599 4.87 -14.81 41.36
C THR A 599 5.78 -15.94 41.81
N ASN A 600 5.33 -17.19 41.79
CA ASN A 600 6.14 -18.34 42.12
C ASN A 600 7.30 -18.58 41.21
N GLU A 601 7.14 -18.31 39.91
CA GLU A 601 8.16 -18.61 38.91
C GLU A 601 9.14 -17.45 38.65
N VAL A 602 8.72 -16.19 38.88
CA VAL A 602 9.55 -15.01 38.60
C VAL A 602 10.22 -14.47 39.88
N PHE A 603 9.51 -14.46 41.01
CA PHE A 603 9.98 -13.88 42.27
C PHE A 603 10.44 -14.93 43.27
N GLU A 604 11.23 -15.92 42.83
CA GLU A 604 11.89 -16.90 43.73
C GLU A 604 12.75 -16.20 44.79
N ASN A 605 13.46 -15.13 44.39
CA ASN A 605 14.40 -14.38 45.21
C ASN A 605 13.91 -12.96 45.51
N ASP A 606 14.24 -12.46 46.72
CA ASP A 606 13.94 -11.07 47.13
C ASP A 606 14.68 -10.04 46.22
N GLU A 607 15.83 -10.43 45.63
CA GLU A 607 16.63 -9.56 44.76
C GLU A 607 15.93 -9.31 43.39
N THR A 608 15.35 -10.34 42.79
CA THR A 608 14.59 -10.18 41.53
C THR A 608 13.41 -9.21 41.76
N LEU A 609 12.70 -9.31 42.87
CA LEU A 609 11.61 -8.38 43.19
C LEU A 609 12.10 -6.93 43.28
N LYS A 610 13.31 -6.69 43.86
CA LYS A 610 13.88 -5.34 43.94
C LYS A 610 14.21 -4.81 42.55
N GLN A 611 14.84 -5.61 41.69
CA GLN A 611 15.15 -5.22 40.31
C GLN A 611 13.89 -4.84 39.53
N TRP A 612 12.79 -5.57 39.73
CA TRP A 612 11.52 -5.24 39.09
C TRP A 612 10.92 -3.93 39.63
N ILE A 613 11.10 -3.61 40.90
CA ILE A 613 10.64 -2.33 41.50
C ILE A 613 11.48 -1.16 40.94
N GLU A 614 12.79 -1.36 40.73
CA GLU A 614 13.73 -0.34 40.23
C GLU A 614 13.59 -0.11 38.71
N SER A 615 12.96 -1.02 37.97
CA SER A 615 12.78 -1.00 36.53
C SER A 615 11.44 -0.40 36.10
N PRO A 616 11.23 -0.17 34.79
CA PRO A 616 9.90 0.16 34.23
C PRO A 616 8.81 -0.90 34.51
N ALA A 617 9.22 -2.12 34.88
CA ALA A 617 8.32 -3.19 35.27
C ALA A 617 7.61 -2.99 36.63
N SER A 618 7.93 -1.94 37.37
CA SER A 618 7.28 -1.59 38.64
C SER A 618 5.74 -1.54 38.55
N PHE A 619 5.19 -1.18 37.41
CA PHE A 619 3.73 -1.24 37.14
C PHE A 619 3.16 -2.66 37.13
N VAL A 620 3.94 -3.69 36.78
CA VAL A 620 3.52 -5.10 36.87
C VAL A 620 3.41 -5.50 38.34
N VAL A 621 4.38 -5.04 39.18
CA VAL A 621 4.32 -5.26 40.63
C VAL A 621 3.09 -4.59 41.26
N VAL A 622 2.72 -3.39 40.79
CA VAL A 622 1.45 -2.72 41.18
C VAL A 622 0.24 -3.62 40.89
N ALA A 623 0.16 -4.12 39.64
CA ALA A 623 -0.96 -4.97 39.24
C ALA A 623 -1.05 -6.27 40.05
N LEU A 624 0.09 -6.86 40.42
CA LEU A 624 0.13 -8.02 41.31
C LEU A 624 -0.39 -7.69 42.72
N VAL A 625 -0.01 -6.53 43.26
CA VAL A 625 -0.54 -6.08 44.59
C VAL A 625 -2.03 -5.89 44.51
N ASP A 626 -2.57 -5.28 43.46
CA ASP A 626 -4.01 -5.10 43.28
C ASP A 626 -4.70 -6.46 43.17
N SER A 627 -4.23 -7.39 42.36
CA SER A 627 -4.74 -8.74 42.20
C SER A 627 -4.75 -9.53 43.52
N PHE A 628 -3.68 -9.41 44.32
CA PHE A 628 -3.57 -10.10 45.61
C PHE A 628 -4.36 -9.44 46.74
N ASN A 629 -4.59 -8.15 46.70
CA ASN A 629 -5.48 -7.46 47.65
C ASN A 629 -6.94 -7.89 47.49
N GLU A 630 -7.33 -8.25 46.26
CA GLU A 630 -8.66 -8.85 45.99
C GLU A 630 -8.75 -10.28 46.52
N ASN A 631 -7.65 -11.06 46.51
CA ASN A 631 -7.57 -12.49 46.87
C ASN A 631 -6.64 -12.79 48.05
N LYS A 632 -6.87 -12.15 49.22
CA LYS A 632 -6.02 -12.24 50.44
C LYS A 632 -5.97 -13.63 51.11
N LYS A 633 -6.74 -14.61 50.64
CA LYS A 633 -6.84 -15.93 51.32
C LYS A 633 -5.70 -16.87 50.93
N ASP A 634 -5.05 -16.68 49.79
CA ASP A 634 -4.00 -17.54 49.29
C ASP A 634 -2.67 -17.33 50.02
N SER A 635 -1.87 -18.42 50.18
CA SER A 635 -0.58 -18.38 50.84
C SER A 635 0.46 -17.59 50.07
N VAL A 636 0.50 -17.73 48.73
CA VAL A 636 1.43 -17.05 47.86
C VAL A 636 1.21 -15.55 47.91
N SER A 637 -0.04 -15.11 47.88
CA SER A 637 -0.43 -13.70 48.03
C SER A 637 0.11 -13.08 49.32
N LYS A 638 -0.04 -13.81 50.45
CA LYS A 638 0.46 -13.35 51.76
C LYS A 638 2.00 -13.26 51.78
N ASP A 639 2.68 -14.27 51.25
CA ASP A 639 4.13 -14.30 51.22
C ASP A 639 4.69 -13.21 50.33
N PHE A 640 4.09 -12.97 49.17
CA PHE A 640 4.47 -11.88 48.26
C PHE A 640 4.31 -10.50 48.92
N LEU A 641 3.16 -10.22 49.53
CA LEU A 641 2.94 -8.95 50.22
C LEU A 641 3.90 -8.76 51.41
N LYS A 642 4.32 -9.86 52.08
CA LYS A 642 5.34 -9.83 53.13
C LYS A 642 6.74 -9.54 52.58
N LYS A 643 7.14 -10.14 51.43
CA LYS A 643 8.38 -9.83 50.70
C LYS A 643 8.40 -8.36 50.25
N LEU A 644 7.28 -7.88 49.74
CA LEU A 644 7.15 -6.50 49.28
C LEU A 644 7.27 -5.48 50.44
N SER A 645 6.68 -5.78 51.61
CA SER A 645 6.81 -4.92 52.78
C SER A 645 8.23 -4.81 53.33
N LYS A 646 9.07 -5.84 53.13
CA LYS A 646 10.53 -5.77 53.41
C LYS A 646 11.28 -4.84 52.44
N SER A 647 10.80 -4.73 51.21
CA SER A 647 11.38 -3.87 50.15
C SER A 647 10.93 -2.39 50.24
N LYS A 648 10.23 -1.99 51.32
CA LYS A 648 9.71 -0.63 51.52
C LYS A 648 10.77 0.48 51.40
N LYS A 649 12.03 0.22 51.80
CA LYS A 649 13.14 1.17 51.67
C LYS A 649 13.48 1.42 50.18
N THR A 650 13.54 0.36 49.38
CA THR A 650 13.78 0.42 47.94
C THR A 650 12.65 1.17 47.24
N ILE A 651 11.38 0.83 47.56
CA ILE A 651 10.19 1.48 46.99
C ILE A 651 10.24 2.99 47.28
N LYS A 652 10.58 3.39 48.52
CA LYS A 652 10.68 4.80 48.88
C LYS A 652 11.77 5.51 48.09
N LYS A 653 12.96 4.90 47.98
CA LYS A 653 14.06 5.46 47.19
C LYS A 653 13.68 5.67 45.72
N GLU A 654 13.07 4.66 45.10
CA GLU A 654 12.66 4.73 43.72
C GLU A 654 11.46 5.67 43.48
N SER A 655 10.59 5.82 44.49
CA SER A 655 9.53 6.84 44.46
C SER A 655 10.10 8.27 44.44
N GLU A 656 11.25 8.53 45.12
CA GLU A 656 11.99 9.78 45.10
C GLU A 656 12.72 10.00 43.75
N ASN A 657 13.07 8.91 43.02
CA ASN A 657 13.68 8.91 41.68
C ASN A 657 12.66 9.05 40.56
N GLU A 658 11.45 9.55 40.82
CA GLU A 658 10.36 9.75 39.85
C GLU A 658 9.79 8.48 39.19
N ASN A 659 10.08 7.29 39.73
CA ASN A 659 9.44 6.04 39.25
C ASN A 659 7.95 6.03 39.63
N LYS A 660 7.07 6.28 38.65
CA LYS A 660 5.61 6.36 38.86
C LYS A 660 5.03 5.06 39.45
N GLY A 661 5.52 3.89 39.02
CA GLY A 661 5.09 2.60 39.58
C GLY A 661 5.47 2.45 41.07
N ALA A 662 6.68 2.85 41.45
CA ALA A 662 7.13 2.87 42.85
C ALA A 662 6.29 3.85 43.70
N GLN A 663 5.90 5.01 43.15
CA GLN A 663 5.01 5.96 43.82
C GLN A 663 3.63 5.36 44.09
N LEU A 664 3.07 4.58 43.13
CA LEU A 664 1.80 3.87 43.32
C LEU A 664 1.95 2.76 44.35
N LEU A 665 3.03 1.97 44.31
CA LEU A 665 3.32 0.94 45.28
C LEU A 665 3.39 1.50 46.71
N LEU A 666 4.00 2.68 46.89
CA LEU A 666 4.08 3.34 48.20
C LEU A 666 2.71 3.71 48.77
N LYS A 667 1.71 3.95 47.91
CA LYS A 667 0.33 4.26 48.34
C LYS A 667 -0.45 2.99 48.68
N LEU A 668 -0.06 1.84 48.15
CA LEU A 668 -0.75 0.56 48.31
C LEU A 668 -0.25 -0.29 49.50
N ILE A 669 0.98 0.02 50.00
CA ILE A 669 1.66 -0.65 51.13
C ILE A 669 1.70 0.24 52.35
#